data_e5f8ff0c916921229161ed825d67d1d8
#
_entry.id   e5f8ff0c916921229161ed825d67d1d8
#
_cell.length_a   1.000
_cell.length_b   1.000
_cell.length_c   1.000
_cell.angle_alpha   90.00
_cell.angle_beta   90.00
_cell.angle_gamma   90.00
#
_symmetry.space_group_name_H-M   'P 1'
#
loop_
_entity.id
_entity.type
_entity.pdbx_description
1 polymer ?
#
loop_
_entity_poly.entity_id
_entity_poly.type
_entity_poly.pdbx_seq_one_letter_code
_entity_poly.pdbx_strand_id
1 'polypeptide(L)'
;VTDLTTYQPHPYVGGRAAALRELALWRAGGEGAPKVVLLTGDPGSGRSRLLTGFLMLCEPGYREQFDLETLDPATVPPAGQAAPMVFGASGLSAVQLLWSVADQLGLVAERTEELYRSLAEPRGQAASVVVADTDRAGVLRATEEAARVAAEVLRPLALAPDVRLLADLPRAQADRLVRELPAGLARVIDLDREPWADEEALALQAGAAVDGLPVAPVDLARHARSPLVVQLAAHSLRATPEGGPVRLPGGVGDALDLHAERCGVNELTLRRILAPLALAGPGAALPFGLWAALASAVAGKDLSRAIAEGQALLLPFIELDGEEDDPAVRIVHPAVADEVRERFGSAAREAQRRIAQALLATLPTGGGDRWEAAAPYLREQLAGHALDGGVLPELLADPGFLLHAEQVSLRAAVEHLVASGVPLPAQARTWLRLAPLFTRNEAGPELRAALLEHAFRQDGVAAAEFGSALPWRTLWARPLPGVTAVTAALTPEGAAALVAVVPGPGAGSAAEGGTAGLVAFDARTGEPLAAAPDGLTRPSGEQRAAAGLALSVGGDYLRVWRLDDSGAAGEQVAAFVSAEPLGGADLTPDGVLLLADARGVSALCLVAAASGAEARRPRKPGQVPGRSHAGHVEPAAR
;
A
#
# COMPACT_ATOMS: atom_id res chain seq x y z
N VAL A 1 32.94 -1.18 -35.47
CA VAL A 1 32.63 0.10 -34.77
C VAL A 1 31.69 0.85 -35.69
N THR A 2 30.39 0.77 -35.43
CA THR A 2 29.37 1.49 -36.18
C THR A 2 29.57 2.98 -35.88
N ASP A 3 29.69 3.79 -36.90
CA ASP A 3 29.90 5.23 -36.78
C ASP A 3 28.62 5.86 -36.23
N LEU A 4 28.57 6.11 -34.91
CA LEU A 4 27.44 6.69 -34.20
C LEU A 4 27.11 8.13 -34.64
N THR A 5 27.98 8.76 -35.43
CA THR A 5 27.75 10.12 -35.95
C THR A 5 26.63 10.21 -36.97
N THR A 6 26.19 9.07 -37.53
CA THR A 6 25.10 9.01 -38.52
C THR A 6 23.70 8.92 -37.92
N TYR A 7 23.55 8.58 -36.63
CA TYR A 7 22.26 8.39 -35.99
C TYR A 7 21.96 9.51 -34.99
N GLN A 8 20.67 9.84 -34.86
CA GLN A 8 20.21 10.78 -33.85
C GLN A 8 20.02 10.08 -32.51
N PRO A 9 20.24 10.78 -31.36
CA PRO A 9 19.86 10.26 -30.06
C PRO A 9 18.37 9.96 -29.98
N HIS A 10 18.01 8.93 -29.23
CA HIS A 10 16.59 8.62 -28.98
C HIS A 10 15.87 9.86 -28.43
N PRO A 11 14.78 10.33 -29.07
CA PRO A 11 14.18 11.65 -28.79
C PRO A 11 13.69 11.80 -27.34
N TYR A 12 13.25 10.70 -26.71
CA TYR A 12 12.81 10.71 -25.32
C TYR A 12 13.96 10.53 -24.32
N VAL A 13 14.93 9.66 -24.62
CA VAL A 13 16.05 9.37 -23.71
C VAL A 13 17.20 10.37 -23.87
N GLY A 14 17.46 10.83 -25.07
CA GLY A 14 18.48 11.82 -25.36
C GLY A 14 19.90 11.29 -25.24
N GLY A 15 20.16 10.04 -25.65
CA GLY A 15 21.45 9.36 -25.54
C GLY A 15 21.32 7.98 -24.89
N ARG A 16 22.31 7.57 -24.08
CA ARG A 16 22.36 6.27 -23.41
C ARG A 16 22.38 5.09 -24.38
N ALA A 17 23.05 5.25 -25.52
CA ALA A 17 23.07 4.25 -26.60
C ALA A 17 23.61 2.89 -26.14
N ALA A 18 24.64 2.86 -25.29
CA ALA A 18 25.19 1.62 -24.76
C ALA A 18 24.14 0.83 -23.94
N ALA A 19 23.42 1.51 -23.05
CA ALA A 19 22.36 0.90 -22.24
C ALA A 19 21.18 0.44 -23.13
N LEU A 20 20.75 1.26 -24.08
CA LEU A 20 19.68 0.89 -25.03
C LEU A 20 20.03 -0.34 -25.87
N ARG A 21 21.28 -0.48 -26.33
CA ARG A 21 21.73 -1.68 -27.07
C ARG A 21 21.63 -2.94 -26.20
N GLU A 22 22.05 -2.86 -24.95
CA GLU A 22 21.96 -4.00 -24.03
C GLU A 22 20.50 -4.37 -23.72
N LEU A 23 19.62 -3.37 -23.57
CA LEU A 23 18.17 -3.59 -23.40
C LEU A 23 17.54 -4.19 -24.66
N ALA A 24 17.92 -3.73 -25.85
CA ALA A 24 17.46 -4.29 -27.12
C ALA A 24 17.94 -5.75 -27.29
N LEU A 25 19.18 -6.06 -26.91
CA LEU A 25 19.73 -7.42 -26.91
C LEU A 25 18.97 -8.32 -25.90
N TRP A 26 18.72 -7.82 -24.68
CA TRP A 26 17.88 -8.53 -23.70
C TRP A 26 16.51 -8.84 -24.27
N ARG A 27 15.89 -7.88 -24.95
CA ARG A 27 14.56 -8.04 -25.55
C ARG A 27 14.55 -9.03 -26.70
N ALA A 28 15.55 -8.97 -27.57
CA ALA A 28 15.69 -9.86 -28.72
C ALA A 28 15.79 -11.33 -28.30
N GLY A 29 16.47 -11.60 -27.20
CA GLY A 29 16.77 -12.98 -26.81
C GLY A 29 17.77 -13.64 -27.73
N GLY A 30 17.98 -14.94 -27.54
CA GLY A 30 18.92 -15.70 -28.33
C GLY A 30 20.28 -15.87 -27.66
N GLU A 31 21.25 -16.39 -28.43
CA GLU A 31 22.60 -16.67 -27.94
C GLU A 31 23.32 -15.37 -27.55
N GLY A 32 23.88 -15.34 -26.33
CA GLY A 32 24.59 -14.19 -25.79
C GLY A 32 23.71 -13.09 -25.17
N ALA A 33 22.40 -13.16 -25.31
CA ALA A 33 21.49 -12.20 -24.66
C ALA A 33 21.38 -12.49 -23.15
N PRO A 34 21.47 -11.46 -22.28
CA PRO A 34 21.31 -11.65 -20.85
C PRO A 34 19.88 -12.11 -20.54
N LYS A 35 19.72 -13.07 -19.59
CA LYS A 35 18.41 -13.48 -19.11
C LYS A 35 17.83 -12.44 -18.15
N VAL A 36 18.69 -11.86 -17.32
CA VAL A 36 18.34 -10.86 -16.31
C VAL A 36 19.12 -9.59 -16.57
N VAL A 37 18.43 -8.46 -16.60
CA VAL A 37 19.04 -7.12 -16.61
C VAL A 37 18.59 -6.37 -15.37
N LEU A 38 19.58 -5.88 -14.60
CA LEU A 38 19.36 -5.05 -13.43
C LEU A 38 19.82 -3.63 -13.76
N LEU A 39 18.85 -2.72 -13.87
CA LEU A 39 19.10 -1.31 -14.13
C LEU A 39 19.28 -0.59 -12.80
N THR A 40 20.42 0.06 -12.61
CA THR A 40 20.74 0.79 -11.37
C THR A 40 21.45 2.11 -11.66
N GLY A 41 21.72 2.85 -10.62
CA GLY A 41 22.38 4.15 -10.61
C GLY A 41 21.96 4.95 -9.39
N ASP A 42 22.64 6.07 -9.15
CA ASP A 42 22.27 7.00 -8.08
C ASP A 42 20.87 7.59 -8.33
N PRO A 43 20.14 7.96 -7.28
CA PRO A 43 18.86 8.63 -7.45
C PRO A 43 19.00 9.86 -8.36
N GLY A 44 18.18 9.93 -9.41
CA GLY A 44 18.25 11.01 -10.40
C GLY A 44 19.17 10.74 -11.62
N SER A 45 19.79 9.55 -11.73
CA SER A 45 20.60 9.14 -12.88
C SER A 45 19.79 8.96 -14.18
N GLY A 46 18.46 8.95 -14.12
CA GLY A 46 17.58 8.82 -15.27
C GLY A 46 17.12 7.40 -15.58
N ARG A 47 17.15 6.48 -14.61
CA ARG A 47 16.67 5.08 -14.74
C ARG A 47 15.26 4.99 -15.31
N SER A 48 14.30 5.65 -14.69
CA SER A 48 12.89 5.62 -15.11
C SER A 48 12.71 6.19 -16.52
N ARG A 49 13.45 7.26 -16.87
CA ARG A 49 13.41 7.84 -18.23
C ARG A 49 13.95 6.87 -19.29
N LEU A 50 15.09 6.22 -19.03
CA LEU A 50 15.65 5.20 -19.90
C LEU A 50 14.68 4.03 -20.08
N LEU A 51 14.13 3.53 -18.98
CA LEU A 51 13.19 2.41 -18.98
C LEU A 51 11.92 2.76 -19.77
N THR A 52 11.32 3.92 -19.52
CA THR A 52 10.13 4.37 -20.25
C THR A 52 10.42 4.51 -21.76
N GLY A 53 11.52 5.16 -22.14
CA GLY A 53 11.90 5.30 -23.55
C GLY A 53 12.12 3.95 -24.24
N PHE A 54 12.72 2.99 -23.55
CA PHE A 54 12.85 1.62 -24.04
C PHE A 54 11.50 0.90 -24.21
N LEU A 55 10.62 1.03 -23.22
CA LEU A 55 9.28 0.42 -23.26
C LEU A 55 8.40 1.01 -24.37
N MET A 56 8.51 2.31 -24.64
CA MET A 56 7.83 2.94 -25.78
C MET A 56 8.26 2.32 -27.12
N LEU A 57 9.52 1.93 -27.28
CA LEU A 57 9.99 1.21 -28.47
C LEU A 57 9.51 -0.26 -28.51
N CYS A 58 9.14 -0.86 -27.39
CA CYS A 58 8.60 -2.21 -27.32
C CYS A 58 7.10 -2.26 -27.62
N GLU A 59 6.37 -1.17 -27.38
CA GLU A 59 4.91 -1.09 -27.54
C GLU A 59 4.56 -0.63 -28.97
N PRO A 60 3.79 -1.42 -29.76
CA PRO A 60 3.53 -1.11 -31.16
C PRO A 60 2.95 0.29 -31.40
N GLY A 61 1.97 0.71 -30.61
CA GLY A 61 1.29 1.98 -30.78
C GLY A 61 2.18 3.22 -30.53
N TYR A 62 3.14 3.11 -29.62
CA TYR A 62 4.15 4.18 -29.43
C TYR A 62 5.27 4.09 -30.45
N ARG A 63 5.70 2.86 -30.79
CA ARG A 63 6.77 2.62 -31.76
C ARG A 63 6.49 3.26 -33.12
N GLU A 64 5.25 3.25 -33.60
CA GLU A 64 4.82 3.87 -34.87
C GLU A 64 4.97 5.40 -34.88
N GLN A 65 5.11 6.02 -33.71
CA GLN A 65 5.28 7.48 -33.59
C GLN A 65 6.74 7.93 -33.75
N PHE A 66 7.69 6.99 -33.79
CA PHE A 66 9.12 7.28 -33.93
C PHE A 66 9.60 7.05 -35.36
N ASP A 67 10.45 7.95 -35.84
CA ASP A 67 11.22 7.73 -37.05
C ASP A 67 12.41 6.80 -36.73
N LEU A 68 12.15 5.50 -36.82
CA LEU A 68 13.12 4.47 -36.47
C LEU A 68 14.36 4.44 -37.41
N GLU A 69 14.26 5.02 -38.63
CA GLU A 69 15.38 5.07 -39.57
C GLU A 69 16.47 6.03 -39.10
N THR A 70 16.11 7.00 -38.28
CA THR A 70 17.06 7.95 -37.67
C THR A 70 17.78 7.42 -36.45
N LEU A 71 17.29 6.32 -35.85
CA LEU A 71 17.87 5.73 -34.63
C LEU A 71 18.90 4.66 -34.99
N ASP A 72 19.92 4.47 -34.13
CA ASP A 72 20.83 3.35 -34.22
C ASP A 72 20.06 2.02 -34.16
N PRO A 73 20.05 1.19 -35.22
CA PRO A 73 19.28 -0.06 -35.24
C PRO A 73 19.59 -1.01 -34.09
N ALA A 74 20.80 -0.96 -33.53
CA ALA A 74 21.20 -1.79 -32.40
C ALA A 74 20.52 -1.37 -31.09
N THR A 75 19.97 -0.15 -31.01
CA THR A 75 19.24 0.37 -29.85
C THR A 75 17.73 0.09 -29.92
N VAL A 76 17.25 -0.39 -31.07
CA VAL A 76 15.83 -0.61 -31.33
C VAL A 76 15.47 -2.08 -31.11
N PRO A 77 14.55 -2.39 -30.16
CA PRO A 77 14.13 -3.78 -29.92
C PRO A 77 13.43 -4.37 -31.16
N PRO A 78 13.47 -5.71 -31.35
CA PRO A 78 12.81 -6.37 -32.47
C PRO A 78 11.31 -6.08 -32.55
N ALA A 79 10.78 -5.92 -33.74
CA ALA A 79 9.35 -5.83 -33.97
C ALA A 79 8.67 -7.21 -33.91
N GLY A 80 7.34 -7.20 -33.70
CA GLY A 80 6.51 -8.42 -33.78
C GLY A 80 6.54 -9.32 -32.55
N GLN A 81 7.24 -8.93 -31.49
CA GLN A 81 7.16 -9.60 -30.18
C GLN A 81 6.02 -8.98 -29.35
N ALA A 82 5.31 -9.81 -28.56
CA ALA A 82 4.33 -9.31 -27.59
C ALA A 82 4.99 -8.32 -26.63
N ALA A 83 4.29 -7.25 -26.25
CA ALA A 83 4.81 -6.28 -25.28
C ALA A 83 5.27 -6.96 -23.98
N PRO A 84 6.32 -6.46 -23.31
CA PRO A 84 6.70 -6.97 -21.99
C PRO A 84 5.58 -6.75 -20.97
N MET A 85 5.45 -7.66 -20.01
CA MET A 85 4.60 -7.46 -18.84
C MET A 85 5.29 -6.46 -17.91
N VAL A 86 4.68 -5.31 -17.68
CA VAL A 86 5.26 -4.23 -16.87
C VAL A 86 4.53 -4.09 -15.54
N PHE A 87 5.28 -4.14 -14.45
CA PHE A 87 4.79 -4.00 -13.08
C PHE A 87 5.48 -2.82 -12.40
N GLY A 88 4.69 -1.87 -11.89
CA GLY A 88 5.17 -0.82 -10.99
C GLY A 88 5.13 -1.30 -9.56
N ALA A 89 6.26 -1.27 -8.86
CA ALA A 89 6.35 -1.67 -7.45
C ALA A 89 5.93 -0.54 -6.48
N SER A 90 5.75 0.68 -6.98
CA SER A 90 5.41 1.84 -6.14
C SER A 90 4.15 1.61 -5.31
N GLY A 91 4.27 1.75 -3.98
CA GLY A 91 3.18 1.57 -3.03
C GLY A 91 2.76 0.11 -2.79
N LEU A 92 3.33 -0.87 -3.50
CA LEU A 92 3.00 -2.28 -3.34
C LEU A 92 3.98 -2.98 -2.38
N SER A 93 3.47 -3.88 -1.55
CA SER A 93 4.32 -4.83 -0.83
C SER A 93 4.88 -5.89 -1.77
N ALA A 94 5.96 -6.56 -1.38
CA ALA A 94 6.54 -7.67 -2.13
C ALA A 94 5.51 -8.77 -2.43
N VAL A 95 4.65 -9.07 -1.45
CA VAL A 95 3.58 -10.07 -1.60
C VAL A 95 2.55 -9.63 -2.64
N GLN A 96 2.08 -8.38 -2.59
CA GLN A 96 1.12 -7.85 -3.58
C GLN A 96 1.71 -7.88 -4.98
N LEU A 97 2.97 -7.46 -5.13
CA LEU A 97 3.68 -7.49 -6.40
C LEU A 97 3.84 -8.92 -6.92
N LEU A 98 4.22 -9.87 -6.06
CA LEU A 98 4.36 -11.28 -6.41
C LEU A 98 3.04 -11.86 -6.96
N TRP A 99 1.93 -11.60 -6.28
CA TRP A 99 0.62 -12.06 -6.71
C TRP A 99 0.17 -11.41 -8.03
N SER A 100 0.44 -10.11 -8.22
CA SER A 100 0.15 -9.42 -9.48
C SER A 100 0.92 -10.01 -10.65
N VAL A 101 2.20 -10.34 -10.44
CA VAL A 101 3.02 -11.01 -11.44
C VAL A 101 2.51 -12.43 -11.73
N ALA A 102 2.15 -13.18 -10.68
CA ALA A 102 1.63 -14.54 -10.80
C ALA A 102 0.32 -14.58 -11.60
N ASP A 103 -0.59 -13.65 -11.34
CA ASP A 103 -1.86 -13.53 -12.05
C ASP A 103 -1.64 -13.31 -13.57
N GLN A 104 -0.80 -12.34 -13.94
CA GLN A 104 -0.48 -12.09 -15.35
C GLN A 104 0.29 -13.25 -16.02
N LEU A 105 1.08 -14.00 -15.26
CA LEU A 105 1.72 -15.21 -15.75
C LEU A 105 0.77 -16.42 -15.83
N GLY A 106 -0.48 -16.27 -15.40
CA GLY A 106 -1.50 -17.33 -15.39
C GLY A 106 -1.22 -18.44 -14.36
N LEU A 107 -0.49 -18.12 -13.27
CA LEU A 107 -0.20 -19.07 -12.20
C LEU A 107 -1.37 -19.12 -11.22
N VAL A 108 -1.83 -20.33 -10.93
CA VAL A 108 -2.89 -20.57 -9.95
C VAL A 108 -2.28 -21.19 -8.70
N ALA A 109 -2.47 -20.55 -7.55
CA ALA A 109 -2.00 -21.03 -6.26
C ALA A 109 -2.88 -20.44 -5.14
N GLU A 110 -2.93 -21.12 -4.01
CA GLU A 110 -3.62 -20.63 -2.80
C GLU A 110 -2.63 -20.04 -1.79
N ARG A 111 -1.34 -20.39 -1.91
CA ARG A 111 -0.28 -19.99 -0.99
C ARG A 111 0.97 -19.54 -1.74
N THR A 112 1.74 -18.69 -1.10
CA THR A 112 3.00 -18.15 -1.65
C THR A 112 4.03 -19.25 -1.98
N GLU A 113 4.11 -20.30 -1.17
CA GLU A 113 5.02 -21.42 -1.40
C GLU A 113 4.67 -22.22 -2.68
N GLU A 114 3.39 -22.28 -3.01
CA GLU A 114 2.91 -22.90 -4.25
C GLU A 114 3.27 -22.05 -5.46
N LEU A 115 3.17 -20.72 -5.34
CA LEU A 115 3.63 -19.79 -6.37
C LEU A 115 5.12 -19.97 -6.69
N TYR A 116 5.96 -20.04 -5.67
CA TYR A 116 7.40 -20.25 -5.88
C TYR A 116 7.70 -21.58 -6.55
N ARG A 117 6.96 -22.62 -6.21
CA ARG A 117 7.09 -23.94 -6.86
C ARG A 117 6.67 -23.85 -8.33
N SER A 118 5.54 -23.24 -8.62
CA SER A 118 5.03 -23.06 -9.98
C SER A 118 5.94 -22.16 -10.84
N LEU A 119 6.57 -21.15 -10.26
CA LEU A 119 7.57 -20.30 -10.94
C LEU A 119 8.84 -21.09 -11.31
N ALA A 120 9.23 -22.08 -10.51
CA ALA A 120 10.42 -22.90 -10.75
C ALA A 120 10.20 -23.96 -11.83
N GLU A 121 8.97 -24.26 -12.21
CA GLU A 121 8.63 -25.25 -13.23
C GLU A 121 8.65 -24.63 -14.65
N PRO A 122 9.18 -25.33 -15.67
CA PRO A 122 9.11 -24.89 -17.06
C PRO A 122 7.66 -24.86 -17.56
N ARG A 123 7.25 -23.75 -18.17
CA ARG A 123 5.91 -23.55 -18.72
C ARG A 123 5.84 -23.64 -20.24
N GLY A 124 7.01 -23.68 -20.89
CA GLY A 124 7.13 -23.77 -22.34
C GLY A 124 6.78 -22.48 -23.10
N GLN A 125 6.45 -21.40 -22.40
CA GLN A 125 6.17 -20.09 -22.98
C GLN A 125 7.04 -19.03 -22.31
N ALA A 126 7.97 -18.46 -23.08
CA ALA A 126 8.86 -17.41 -22.58
C ALA A 126 8.09 -16.11 -22.32
N ALA A 127 8.27 -15.52 -21.14
CA ALA A 127 7.69 -14.25 -20.74
C ALA A 127 8.80 -13.22 -20.49
N SER A 128 8.62 -12.00 -21.01
CA SER A 128 9.46 -10.85 -20.64
C SER A 128 8.74 -10.05 -19.56
N VAL A 129 9.36 -9.96 -18.40
CA VAL A 129 8.82 -9.28 -17.21
C VAL A 129 9.70 -8.07 -16.92
N VAL A 130 9.06 -6.93 -16.71
CA VAL A 130 9.71 -5.68 -16.31
C VAL A 130 9.13 -5.24 -14.96
N VAL A 131 10.01 -5.01 -13.98
CA VAL A 131 9.63 -4.48 -12.67
C VAL A 131 10.28 -3.12 -12.46
N ALA A 132 9.47 -2.09 -12.34
CA ALA A 132 9.89 -0.69 -12.21
C ALA A 132 9.63 -0.14 -10.81
N ASP A 133 10.29 0.96 -10.47
CA ASP A 133 10.08 1.75 -9.24
C ASP A 133 10.22 0.93 -7.93
N THR A 134 11.15 -0.02 -7.89
CA THR A 134 11.34 -0.87 -6.69
C THR A 134 11.81 -0.08 -5.47
N ASP A 135 12.47 1.05 -5.66
CA ASP A 135 12.87 1.99 -4.60
C ASP A 135 11.68 2.72 -3.95
N ARG A 136 10.49 2.64 -4.56
CA ARG A 136 9.23 3.18 -4.05
C ARG A 136 8.28 2.09 -3.55
N ALA A 137 8.75 0.84 -3.45
CA ALA A 137 7.93 -0.25 -2.95
C ALA A 137 7.49 -0.03 -1.49
N GLY A 138 6.31 -0.54 -1.17
CA GLY A 138 5.71 -0.45 0.16
C GLY A 138 4.94 0.83 0.43
N VAL A 139 4.08 0.75 1.44
CA VAL A 139 3.27 1.87 1.92
C VAL A 139 3.97 2.65 3.06
N LEU A 140 4.96 2.04 3.69
CA LEU A 140 5.75 2.59 4.79
C LEU A 140 7.24 2.46 4.52
N ARG A 141 8.00 3.48 4.90
CA ARG A 141 9.46 3.46 4.73
C ARG A 141 10.15 2.45 5.64
N ALA A 142 9.66 2.31 6.88
CA ALA A 142 10.22 1.42 7.88
C ALA A 142 10.20 -0.08 7.49
N THR A 143 9.38 -0.49 6.53
CA THR A 143 9.26 -1.91 6.14
C THR A 143 10.37 -2.40 5.22
N GLU A 144 11.27 -1.52 4.74
CA GLU A 144 12.36 -1.86 3.80
C GLU A 144 11.89 -2.70 2.60
N GLU A 145 10.72 -2.40 2.09
CA GLU A 145 10.01 -3.23 1.11
C GLU A 145 10.82 -3.43 -0.19
N ALA A 146 11.65 -2.47 -0.58
CA ALA A 146 12.55 -2.60 -1.74
C ALA A 146 13.51 -3.80 -1.61
N ALA A 147 14.02 -4.07 -0.40
CA ALA A 147 14.86 -5.22 -0.14
C ALA A 147 14.08 -6.53 -0.19
N ARG A 148 12.83 -6.52 0.30
CA ARG A 148 11.92 -7.66 0.22
C ARG A 148 11.51 -7.96 -1.21
N VAL A 149 11.20 -6.94 -2.03
CA VAL A 149 10.93 -7.10 -3.47
C VAL A 149 12.13 -7.78 -4.16
N ALA A 150 13.35 -7.35 -3.88
CA ALA A 150 14.54 -7.96 -4.46
C ALA A 150 14.67 -9.46 -4.10
N ALA A 151 14.43 -9.82 -2.83
CA ALA A 151 14.60 -11.19 -2.34
C ALA A 151 13.40 -12.10 -2.66
N GLU A 152 12.17 -11.60 -2.49
CA GLU A 152 10.95 -12.41 -2.53
C GLU A 152 10.28 -12.41 -3.93
N VAL A 153 10.57 -11.42 -4.79
CA VAL A 153 9.99 -11.31 -6.14
C VAL A 153 11.05 -11.43 -7.22
N LEU A 154 12.04 -10.53 -7.25
CA LEU A 154 13.00 -10.47 -8.35
C LEU A 154 13.89 -11.71 -8.41
N ARG A 155 14.37 -12.21 -7.28
CA ARG A 155 15.19 -13.41 -7.23
C ARG A 155 14.46 -14.68 -7.75
N PRO A 156 13.24 -15.01 -7.30
CA PRO A 156 12.47 -16.12 -7.88
C PRO A 156 12.21 -15.95 -9.38
N LEU A 157 11.86 -14.74 -9.86
CA LEU A 157 11.65 -14.47 -11.28
C LEU A 157 12.94 -14.64 -12.09
N ALA A 158 14.07 -14.18 -11.58
CA ALA A 158 15.39 -14.33 -12.22
C ALA A 158 15.76 -15.80 -12.42
N LEU A 159 15.40 -16.66 -11.45
CA LEU A 159 15.68 -18.10 -11.47
C LEU A 159 14.65 -18.89 -12.29
N ALA A 160 13.43 -18.36 -12.49
CA ALA A 160 12.37 -19.03 -13.24
C ALA A 160 12.81 -19.34 -14.69
N PRO A 161 12.67 -20.59 -15.20
CA PRO A 161 13.27 -21.01 -16.48
C PRO A 161 12.78 -20.20 -17.67
N ASP A 162 11.49 -19.87 -17.72
CA ASP A 162 10.83 -19.22 -18.86
C ASP A 162 10.64 -17.70 -18.69
N VAL A 163 11.27 -17.07 -17.68
CA VAL A 163 11.19 -15.64 -17.44
C VAL A 163 12.49 -14.95 -17.84
N ARG A 164 12.36 -13.89 -18.64
CA ARG A 164 13.39 -12.88 -18.88
C ARG A 164 13.03 -11.65 -18.05
N LEU A 165 13.93 -11.25 -17.17
CA LEU A 165 13.67 -10.20 -16.19
C LEU A 165 14.45 -8.92 -16.51
N LEU A 166 13.77 -7.79 -16.54
CA LEU A 166 14.37 -6.46 -16.45
C LEU A 166 13.82 -5.79 -15.20
N ALA A 167 14.68 -5.34 -14.30
CA ALA A 167 14.24 -4.64 -13.09
C ALA A 167 15.08 -3.40 -12.83
N ASP A 168 14.44 -2.29 -12.43
CA ASP A 168 15.14 -1.15 -11.88
C ASP A 168 15.17 -1.25 -10.36
N LEU A 169 16.33 -1.05 -9.76
CA LEU A 169 16.50 -1.17 -8.30
C LEU A 169 17.68 -0.36 -7.79
N PRO A 170 17.68 -0.01 -6.47
CA PRO A 170 18.82 0.65 -5.85
C PRO A 170 20.08 -0.20 -5.94
N ARG A 171 21.26 0.44 -6.07
CA ARG A 171 22.55 -0.22 -6.26
C ARG A 171 22.85 -1.29 -5.19
N ALA A 172 22.58 -1.00 -3.93
CA ALA A 172 22.81 -1.96 -2.84
C ALA A 172 22.01 -3.25 -3.00
N GLN A 173 20.75 -3.17 -3.46
CA GLN A 173 19.90 -4.31 -3.73
C GLN A 173 20.32 -5.04 -5.00
N ALA A 174 20.75 -4.31 -6.06
CA ALA A 174 21.30 -4.92 -7.27
C ALA A 174 22.56 -5.74 -6.96
N ASP A 175 23.49 -5.17 -6.22
CA ASP A 175 24.73 -5.85 -5.79
C ASP A 175 24.45 -7.08 -4.94
N ARG A 176 23.46 -7.01 -4.05
CA ARG A 176 23.04 -8.14 -3.23
C ARG A 176 22.43 -9.25 -4.10
N LEU A 177 21.49 -8.89 -4.97
CA LEU A 177 20.80 -9.83 -5.84
C LEU A 177 21.80 -10.57 -6.77
N VAL A 178 22.77 -9.84 -7.35
CA VAL A 178 23.81 -10.45 -8.19
C VAL A 178 24.62 -11.49 -7.44
N ARG A 179 24.95 -11.25 -6.17
CA ARG A 179 25.68 -12.24 -5.34
C ARG A 179 24.87 -13.49 -5.03
N GLU A 180 23.55 -13.39 -5.04
CA GLU A 180 22.63 -14.51 -4.77
C GLU A 180 22.23 -15.29 -6.04
N LEU A 181 22.51 -14.75 -7.23
CA LEU A 181 22.23 -15.39 -8.50
C LEU A 181 23.44 -16.19 -9.03
N PRO A 182 23.21 -17.21 -9.87
CA PRO A 182 24.28 -17.91 -10.58
C PRO A 182 25.16 -16.94 -11.37
N ALA A 183 26.46 -17.17 -11.37
CA ALA A 183 27.41 -16.34 -12.08
C ALA A 183 27.07 -16.22 -13.57
N GLY A 184 27.08 -15.00 -14.10
CA GLY A 184 26.77 -14.70 -15.50
C GLY A 184 25.27 -14.67 -15.86
N LEU A 185 24.36 -14.97 -14.93
CA LEU A 185 22.92 -14.91 -15.21
C LEU A 185 22.40 -13.48 -15.36
N ALA A 186 22.93 -12.55 -14.58
CA ALA A 186 22.51 -11.16 -14.54
C ALA A 186 23.54 -10.23 -15.18
N ARG A 187 23.06 -9.27 -15.98
CA ARG A 187 23.80 -8.11 -16.45
C ARG A 187 23.37 -6.88 -15.65
N VAL A 188 24.32 -6.18 -15.06
CA VAL A 188 24.06 -4.91 -14.36
C VAL A 188 24.35 -3.75 -15.30
N ILE A 189 23.39 -2.84 -15.45
CA ILE A 189 23.52 -1.55 -16.13
C ILE A 189 23.52 -0.47 -15.05
N ASP A 190 24.71 -0.01 -14.65
CA ASP A 190 24.86 1.09 -13.68
C ASP A 190 25.09 2.40 -14.44
N LEU A 191 24.07 3.25 -14.50
CA LEU A 191 24.06 4.47 -15.35
C LEU A 191 25.13 5.51 -14.96
N ASP A 192 25.77 5.35 -13.82
CA ASP A 192 26.81 6.28 -13.35
C ASP A 192 28.23 5.73 -13.58
N ARG A 193 28.36 4.53 -14.17
CA ARG A 193 29.65 3.86 -14.38
C ARG A 193 29.87 3.48 -15.83
N GLU A 194 31.13 3.46 -16.25
CA GLU A 194 31.52 2.91 -17.54
C GLU A 194 31.13 1.42 -17.68
N PRO A 195 30.67 0.97 -18.81
CA PRO A 195 30.48 1.70 -20.08
C PRO A 195 29.10 2.37 -20.24
N TRP A 196 28.30 2.45 -19.20
CA TRP A 196 26.90 2.91 -19.24
C TRP A 196 26.75 4.41 -18.97
N ALA A 197 27.72 5.03 -18.30
CA ALA A 197 27.78 6.48 -18.14
C ALA A 197 27.89 7.14 -19.52
N ASP A 198 27.14 8.24 -19.72
CA ASP A 198 27.04 8.92 -21.01
C ASP A 198 27.10 10.44 -20.77
N GLU A 199 28.33 10.97 -20.80
CA GLU A 199 28.59 12.40 -20.59
C GLU A 199 28.03 13.25 -21.75
N GLU A 200 28.02 12.73 -22.99
CA GLU A 200 27.47 13.44 -24.14
C GLU A 200 25.96 13.58 -24.02
N ALA A 201 25.26 12.51 -23.62
CA ALA A 201 23.83 12.57 -23.35
C ALA A 201 23.49 13.59 -22.26
N LEU A 202 24.30 13.65 -21.20
CA LEU A 202 24.11 14.61 -20.13
C LEU A 202 24.34 16.05 -20.61
N ALA A 203 25.35 16.27 -21.46
CA ALA A 203 25.61 17.58 -22.07
C ALA A 203 24.48 18.04 -23.01
N LEU A 204 23.88 17.12 -23.78
CA LEU A 204 22.69 17.40 -24.58
C LEU A 204 21.49 17.82 -23.72
N GLN A 205 21.24 17.10 -22.63
CA GLN A 205 20.18 17.45 -21.69
C GLN A 205 20.45 18.80 -21.00
N ALA A 206 21.71 19.05 -20.63
CA ALA A 206 22.11 20.34 -20.06
C ALA A 206 21.88 21.48 -21.06
N GLY A 207 22.19 21.27 -22.36
CA GLY A 207 21.96 22.25 -23.42
C GLY A 207 20.51 22.69 -23.50
N ALA A 208 19.58 21.73 -23.50
CA ALA A 208 18.14 22.02 -23.47
C ALA A 208 17.68 22.70 -22.17
N ALA A 209 18.30 22.34 -21.03
CA ALA A 209 17.91 22.86 -19.73
C ALA A 209 18.39 24.30 -19.49
N VAL A 210 19.57 24.71 -20.03
CA VAL A 210 20.17 26.02 -19.78
C VAL A 210 20.03 27.02 -20.96
N ASP A 211 19.16 26.73 -21.89
CA ASP A 211 18.89 27.68 -22.98
C ASP A 211 18.58 29.09 -22.45
N GLY A 212 19.31 30.08 -22.96
CA GLY A 212 19.22 31.47 -22.50
C GLY A 212 19.92 31.77 -21.16
N LEU A 213 20.59 30.81 -20.51
CA LEU A 213 21.34 31.03 -19.26
C LEU A 213 22.85 31.23 -19.52
N PRO A 214 23.58 32.02 -18.70
CA PRO A 214 24.99 32.31 -18.87
C PRO A 214 25.89 31.16 -18.38
N VAL A 215 25.60 29.92 -18.78
CA VAL A 215 26.32 28.69 -18.38
C VAL A 215 26.54 27.80 -19.58
N ALA A 216 27.78 27.32 -19.75
CA ALA A 216 28.07 26.36 -20.80
C ALA A 216 27.46 24.98 -20.44
N PRO A 217 26.69 24.33 -21.34
CA PRO A 217 26.07 23.02 -21.08
C PRO A 217 27.06 21.96 -20.62
N VAL A 218 28.25 21.92 -21.23
CA VAL A 218 29.29 20.93 -20.89
C VAL A 218 29.83 21.13 -19.47
N ASP A 219 29.97 22.39 -19.04
CA ASP A 219 30.45 22.68 -17.67
C ASP A 219 29.38 22.28 -16.64
N LEU A 220 28.11 22.55 -16.92
CA LEU A 220 27.02 22.10 -16.05
C LEU A 220 26.96 20.57 -15.99
N ALA A 221 27.03 19.88 -17.12
CA ALA A 221 27.00 18.41 -17.15
C ALA A 221 28.14 17.79 -16.35
N ARG A 222 29.35 18.34 -16.50
CA ARG A 222 30.56 17.86 -15.79
C ARG A 222 30.43 18.01 -14.26
N HIS A 223 29.83 19.12 -13.78
CA HIS A 223 29.64 19.35 -12.35
C HIS A 223 28.47 18.55 -11.79
N ALA A 224 27.32 18.59 -12.45
CA ALA A 224 26.07 18.00 -11.99
C ALA A 224 26.07 16.47 -12.00
N ARG A 225 26.73 15.83 -12.94
CA ARG A 225 26.88 14.37 -13.12
C ARG A 225 25.57 13.58 -13.21
N SER A 226 24.41 14.20 -13.04
CA SER A 226 23.10 13.55 -13.12
C SER A 226 22.07 14.46 -13.79
N PRO A 227 21.11 13.88 -14.55
CA PRO A 227 20.00 14.62 -15.16
C PRO A 227 19.19 15.46 -14.18
N LEU A 228 18.93 14.93 -12.99
CA LEU A 228 18.18 15.64 -11.96
C LEU A 228 18.92 16.89 -11.50
N VAL A 229 20.21 16.78 -11.19
CA VAL A 229 21.01 17.92 -10.70
C VAL A 229 21.13 19.00 -11.79
N VAL A 230 21.23 18.61 -13.06
CA VAL A 230 21.17 19.53 -14.20
C VAL A 230 19.86 20.34 -14.20
N GLN A 231 18.72 19.69 -14.02
CA GLN A 231 17.43 20.36 -13.99
C GLN A 231 17.28 21.27 -12.78
N LEU A 232 17.64 20.79 -11.58
CA LEU A 232 17.61 21.59 -10.36
C LEU A 232 18.50 22.83 -10.47
N ALA A 233 19.71 22.67 -11.04
CA ALA A 233 20.62 23.79 -11.29
C ALA A 233 20.05 24.79 -12.27
N ALA A 234 19.47 24.35 -13.38
CA ALA A 234 18.86 25.22 -14.39
C ALA A 234 17.68 26.03 -13.81
N HIS A 235 16.79 25.37 -13.04
CA HIS A 235 15.68 26.06 -12.37
C HIS A 235 16.21 27.08 -11.35
N SER A 236 17.22 26.71 -10.55
CA SER A 236 17.83 27.60 -9.57
C SER A 236 18.52 28.81 -10.21
N LEU A 237 19.20 28.62 -11.34
CA LEU A 237 19.88 29.70 -12.07
C LEU A 237 18.88 30.73 -12.64
N ARG A 238 17.69 30.30 -13.09
CA ARG A 238 16.63 31.22 -13.55
C ARG A 238 16.10 32.13 -12.42
N ALA A 239 16.20 31.68 -11.17
CA ALA A 239 15.85 32.48 -10.00
C ALA A 239 17.01 33.37 -9.49
N THR A 240 18.19 33.30 -10.11
CA THR A 240 19.36 34.08 -9.69
C THR A 240 19.27 35.51 -10.23
N PRO A 241 19.51 36.55 -9.41
CA PRO A 241 19.62 37.93 -9.88
C PRO A 241 20.73 38.09 -10.93
N GLU A 242 20.51 38.95 -11.92
CA GLU A 242 21.49 39.22 -12.98
C GLU A 242 22.85 39.69 -12.38
N GLY A 243 23.96 39.07 -12.87
CA GLY A 243 25.32 39.46 -12.49
C GLY A 243 25.87 38.80 -11.21
N GLY A 244 25.13 37.85 -10.61
CA GLY A 244 25.64 37.07 -9.47
C GLY A 244 26.66 36.00 -9.89
N PRO A 245 27.54 35.52 -8.97
CA PRO A 245 28.50 34.47 -9.27
C PRO A 245 27.77 33.15 -9.59
N VAL A 246 28.09 32.55 -10.75
CA VAL A 246 27.52 31.28 -11.18
C VAL A 246 28.28 30.15 -10.48
N ARG A 247 27.73 29.62 -9.39
CA ARG A 247 28.20 28.38 -8.72
C ARG A 247 27.32 27.22 -9.18
N LEU A 248 27.92 26.10 -9.60
CA LEU A 248 27.24 24.92 -10.07
C LEU A 248 27.20 23.84 -9.00
N PRO A 249 26.06 23.15 -8.79
CA PRO A 249 25.95 22.07 -7.82
C PRO A 249 26.62 20.79 -8.30
N GLY A 250 27.30 20.07 -7.40
CA GLY A 250 27.84 18.74 -7.65
C GLY A 250 26.90 17.60 -7.25
N GLY A 251 25.75 17.90 -6.63
CA GLY A 251 24.78 16.95 -6.14
C GLY A 251 23.47 17.61 -5.73
N VAL A 252 22.51 16.80 -5.28
CA VAL A 252 21.19 17.30 -4.84
C VAL A 252 21.30 18.19 -3.61
N GLY A 253 22.17 17.82 -2.64
CA GLY A 253 22.44 18.63 -1.44
C GLY A 253 22.96 20.00 -1.78
N ASP A 254 23.98 20.08 -2.65
CA ASP A 254 24.52 21.35 -3.14
C ASP A 254 23.47 22.17 -3.89
N ALA A 255 22.60 21.51 -4.66
CA ALA A 255 21.51 22.19 -5.38
C ALA A 255 20.53 22.87 -4.42
N LEU A 256 20.17 22.20 -3.32
CA LEU A 256 19.34 22.77 -2.25
C LEU A 256 20.01 23.96 -1.57
N ASP A 257 21.28 23.82 -1.20
CA ASP A 257 22.03 24.85 -0.46
C ASP A 257 22.27 26.09 -1.32
N LEU A 258 22.76 25.92 -2.54
CA LEU A 258 22.99 27.02 -3.48
C LEU A 258 21.70 27.75 -3.85
N HIS A 259 20.57 27.02 -3.96
CA HIS A 259 19.30 27.64 -4.24
C HIS A 259 18.78 28.44 -3.06
N ALA A 260 18.87 27.91 -1.84
CA ALA A 260 18.52 28.67 -0.63
C ALA A 260 19.35 29.95 -0.51
N GLU A 261 20.69 29.87 -0.74
CA GLU A 261 21.59 31.01 -0.75
C GLU A 261 21.15 32.08 -1.78
N ARG A 262 20.82 31.67 -3.01
CA ARG A 262 20.34 32.58 -4.09
C ARG A 262 19.04 33.29 -3.73
N CYS A 263 18.15 32.59 -3.04
CA CYS A 263 16.89 33.15 -2.55
C CYS A 263 17.05 33.94 -1.23
N GLY A 264 18.26 34.09 -0.69
CA GLY A 264 18.52 34.79 0.57
C GLY A 264 17.95 34.08 1.80
N VAL A 265 17.76 32.77 1.74
CA VAL A 265 17.18 31.95 2.80
C VAL A 265 18.22 31.00 3.36
N ASN A 266 18.17 30.76 4.68
CA ASN A 266 19.05 29.77 5.31
C ASN A 266 18.68 28.33 4.82
N GLU A 267 19.70 27.55 4.48
CA GLU A 267 19.60 26.16 4.00
C GLU A 267 18.72 25.26 4.86
N LEU A 268 18.83 25.39 6.20
CA LEU A 268 18.00 24.62 7.15
C LEU A 268 16.52 25.03 7.08
N THR A 269 16.21 26.28 6.71
CA THR A 269 14.83 26.72 6.56
C THR A 269 14.18 26.05 5.37
N LEU A 270 14.84 25.99 4.20
CA LEU A 270 14.34 25.27 3.03
C LEU A 270 14.10 23.80 3.36
N ARG A 271 15.06 23.12 3.96
CA ARG A 271 14.91 21.69 4.35
C ARG A 271 13.79 21.47 5.35
N ARG A 272 13.56 22.38 6.30
CA ARG A 272 12.43 22.29 7.25
C ARG A 272 11.08 22.48 6.57
N ILE A 273 11.01 23.34 5.56
CA ILE A 273 9.80 23.49 4.75
C ILE A 273 9.50 22.22 3.95
N LEU A 274 10.53 21.60 3.37
CA LEU A 274 10.39 20.36 2.61
C LEU A 274 10.23 19.10 3.49
N ALA A 275 10.56 19.18 4.78
CA ALA A 275 10.58 18.02 5.68
C ALA A 275 9.26 17.25 5.74
N PRO A 276 8.06 17.86 5.88
CA PRO A 276 6.80 17.11 5.89
C PRO A 276 6.60 16.29 4.61
N LEU A 277 7.00 16.82 3.46
CA LEU A 277 6.91 16.15 2.16
C LEU A 277 7.94 15.00 2.05
N ALA A 278 9.16 15.24 2.54
CA ALA A 278 10.23 14.25 2.51
C ALA A 278 10.00 13.09 3.49
N LEU A 279 9.36 13.37 4.61
CA LEU A 279 9.09 12.41 5.69
C LEU A 279 7.75 11.68 5.52
N ALA A 280 6.89 12.09 4.61
CA ALA A 280 5.68 11.37 4.23
C ALA A 280 5.99 10.00 3.62
N GLY A 281 5.00 9.12 3.56
CA GLY A 281 5.11 7.81 2.94
C GLY A 281 5.58 7.86 1.47
N PRO A 282 6.02 6.74 0.90
CA PRO A 282 6.44 6.70 -0.50
C PRO A 282 5.31 7.15 -1.44
N GLY A 283 5.58 8.17 -2.26
CA GLY A 283 4.62 8.69 -3.24
C GLY A 283 3.44 9.51 -2.67
N ALA A 284 3.41 9.77 -1.36
CA ALA A 284 2.35 10.57 -0.74
C ALA A 284 2.40 12.02 -1.23
N ALA A 285 1.23 12.56 -1.57
CA ALA A 285 1.02 13.99 -1.80
C ALA A 285 0.39 14.60 -0.53
N LEU A 286 0.91 15.72 -0.08
CA LEU A 286 0.45 16.41 1.12
C LEU A 286 -0.56 17.48 0.70
N PRO A 287 -1.80 17.52 1.27
CA PRO A 287 -2.72 18.62 1.04
C PRO A 287 -2.07 19.98 1.37
N PHE A 288 -2.15 20.92 0.44
CA PHE A 288 -1.48 22.22 0.56
C PHE A 288 -1.84 22.94 1.85
N GLY A 289 -3.10 22.85 2.28
CA GLY A 289 -3.59 23.46 3.53
C GLY A 289 -2.93 22.94 4.81
N LEU A 290 -2.40 21.71 4.79
CA LEU A 290 -1.70 21.13 5.95
C LEU A 290 -0.20 21.47 5.97
N TRP A 291 0.39 21.79 4.83
CA TRP A 291 1.85 21.91 4.69
C TRP A 291 2.47 22.94 5.64
N ALA A 292 1.90 24.13 5.70
CA ALA A 292 2.43 25.19 6.55
C ALA A 292 2.41 24.82 8.05
N ALA A 293 1.34 24.18 8.52
CA ALA A 293 1.22 23.72 9.90
C ALA A 293 2.27 22.65 10.24
N LEU A 294 2.44 21.65 9.37
CA LEU A 294 3.41 20.56 9.58
C LEU A 294 4.85 21.06 9.51
N ALA A 295 5.18 21.93 8.53
CA ALA A 295 6.50 22.53 8.42
C ALA A 295 6.84 23.38 9.64
N SER A 296 5.88 24.15 10.15
CA SER A 296 6.03 24.96 11.36
C SER A 296 6.25 24.10 12.60
N ALA A 297 5.53 22.97 12.70
CA ALA A 297 5.71 22.00 13.79
C ALA A 297 7.15 21.41 13.77
N VAL A 298 7.64 20.99 12.61
CA VAL A 298 9.02 20.50 12.45
C VAL A 298 10.03 21.57 12.80
N ALA A 299 9.83 22.81 12.34
CA ALA A 299 10.76 23.91 12.56
C ALA A 299 10.74 24.45 14.00
N GLY A 300 9.65 24.27 14.74
CA GLY A 300 9.41 24.90 16.03
C GLY A 300 9.21 26.41 15.94
N LYS A 301 8.85 26.92 14.76
CA LYS A 301 8.53 28.33 14.48
C LYS A 301 7.55 28.42 13.32
N ASP A 302 6.78 29.50 13.23
CA ASP A 302 5.87 29.74 12.13
C ASP A 302 6.62 29.89 10.79
N LEU A 303 6.26 29.07 9.80
CA LEU A 303 6.76 29.10 8.43
C LEU A 303 5.68 29.43 7.41
N SER A 304 4.46 29.76 7.83
CA SER A 304 3.32 29.98 6.93
C SER A 304 3.60 31.07 5.89
N ARG A 305 4.20 32.18 6.33
CA ARG A 305 4.58 33.28 5.43
C ARG A 305 5.67 32.87 4.43
N ALA A 306 6.67 32.11 4.89
CA ALA A 306 7.76 31.64 4.04
C ALA A 306 7.28 30.68 2.94
N ILE A 307 6.23 29.90 3.20
CA ILE A 307 5.60 29.02 2.21
C ILE A 307 4.71 29.84 1.26
N ALA A 308 3.89 30.73 1.77
CA ALA A 308 2.96 31.53 0.96
C ALA A 308 3.68 32.49 -0.01
N GLU A 309 4.77 33.11 0.45
CA GLU A 309 5.56 34.07 -0.35
C GLU A 309 6.76 33.42 -1.06
N GLY A 310 7.07 32.16 -0.72
CA GLY A 310 8.29 31.47 -1.13
C GLY A 310 8.19 30.69 -2.44
N GLN A 311 7.32 31.05 -3.38
CA GLN A 311 7.13 30.31 -4.62
C GLN A 311 8.47 30.09 -5.38
N ALA A 312 9.27 31.13 -5.55
CA ALA A 312 10.56 31.02 -6.22
C ALA A 312 11.56 30.08 -5.50
N LEU A 313 11.47 30.01 -4.16
CA LEU A 313 12.28 29.13 -3.32
C LEU A 313 11.89 27.67 -3.46
N LEU A 314 10.61 27.38 -3.68
CA LEU A 314 10.06 26.03 -3.55
C LEU A 314 9.89 25.31 -4.88
N LEU A 315 9.52 26.03 -5.95
CA LEU A 315 9.21 25.45 -7.26
C LEU A 315 10.26 24.49 -7.84
N PRO A 316 11.59 24.66 -7.67
CA PRO A 316 12.53 23.68 -8.17
C PRO A 316 12.43 22.29 -7.54
N PHE A 317 11.83 22.18 -6.36
CA PHE A 317 11.85 20.97 -5.53
C PHE A 317 10.49 20.33 -5.32
N ILE A 318 9.42 21.01 -5.73
CA ILE A 318 8.05 20.54 -5.52
C ILE A 318 7.27 20.49 -6.84
N GLU A 319 6.27 19.63 -6.86
CA GLU A 319 5.20 19.59 -7.85
C GLU A 319 3.88 19.84 -7.16
N LEU A 320 3.00 20.61 -7.80
CA LEU A 320 1.60 20.70 -7.42
C LEU A 320 0.85 19.55 -8.06
N ASP A 321 0.04 18.85 -7.28
CA ASP A 321 -0.78 17.71 -7.65
C ASP A 321 -2.23 17.98 -7.17
N GLY A 322 -3.19 17.19 -7.64
CA GLY A 322 -4.58 17.33 -7.25
C GLY A 322 -5.38 18.27 -8.13
N GLU A 323 -6.66 18.43 -7.77
CA GLU A 323 -7.60 19.31 -8.46
C GLU A 323 -7.47 20.76 -7.94
N GLU A 324 -7.99 21.71 -8.70
CA GLU A 324 -7.91 23.15 -8.35
C GLU A 324 -8.54 23.47 -7.00
N ASP A 325 -9.58 22.72 -6.61
CA ASP A 325 -10.30 22.87 -5.33
C ASP A 325 -9.64 22.12 -4.15
N ASP A 326 -8.76 21.15 -4.43
CA ASP A 326 -8.03 20.37 -3.40
C ASP A 326 -6.56 20.16 -3.81
N PRO A 327 -5.78 21.25 -3.86
CA PRO A 327 -4.38 21.18 -4.28
C PRO A 327 -3.54 20.42 -3.26
N ALA A 328 -2.71 19.51 -3.76
CA ALA A 328 -1.72 18.79 -2.99
C ALA A 328 -0.31 19.12 -3.49
N VAL A 329 0.67 18.88 -2.68
CA VAL A 329 2.08 19.11 -2.99
C VAL A 329 2.92 17.87 -2.69
N ARG A 330 3.86 17.59 -3.59
CA ARG A 330 4.84 16.52 -3.39
C ARG A 330 6.22 16.98 -3.82
N ILE A 331 7.23 16.26 -3.40
CA ILE A 331 8.61 16.50 -3.86
C ILE A 331 8.75 15.99 -5.31
N VAL A 332 9.36 16.81 -6.16
CA VAL A 332 9.56 16.56 -7.60
C VAL A 332 10.27 15.23 -7.88
N HIS A 333 11.18 14.81 -7.01
CA HIS A 333 11.94 13.58 -7.20
C HIS A 333 12.36 12.95 -5.86
N PRO A 334 12.31 11.61 -5.70
CA PRO A 334 12.68 10.92 -4.46
C PRO A 334 14.08 11.28 -3.93
N ALA A 335 15.05 11.52 -4.81
CA ALA A 335 16.40 11.92 -4.40
C ALA A 335 16.45 13.22 -3.58
N VAL A 336 15.54 14.16 -3.84
CA VAL A 336 15.42 15.39 -3.03
C VAL A 336 14.89 15.05 -1.64
N ALA A 337 13.90 14.14 -1.57
CA ALA A 337 13.39 13.67 -0.29
C ALA A 337 14.44 12.89 0.51
N ASP A 338 15.25 12.05 -0.17
CA ASP A 338 16.33 11.29 0.44
C ASP A 338 17.38 12.23 1.06
N GLU A 339 17.81 13.23 0.30
CA GLU A 339 18.76 14.25 0.77
C GLU A 339 18.24 15.03 1.99
N VAL A 340 16.96 15.43 1.96
CA VAL A 340 16.32 16.10 3.10
C VAL A 340 16.31 15.18 4.32
N ARG A 341 15.95 13.90 4.17
CA ARG A 341 15.92 12.91 5.26
C ARG A 341 17.31 12.64 5.83
N GLU A 342 18.30 12.44 4.96
CA GLU A 342 19.68 12.19 5.37
C GLU A 342 20.23 13.33 6.23
N ARG A 343 19.92 14.57 5.86
CA ARG A 343 20.34 15.75 6.61
C ARG A 343 19.66 15.86 7.98
N PHE A 344 18.45 15.35 8.14
CA PHE A 344 17.80 15.24 9.45
C PHE A 344 18.48 14.19 10.33
N GLY A 345 18.98 13.10 9.77
CA GLY A 345 19.68 12.05 10.51
C GLY A 345 18.90 11.60 11.76
N SER A 346 19.54 11.67 12.93
CA SER A 346 18.89 11.30 14.21
C SER A 346 17.72 12.22 14.62
N ALA A 347 17.62 13.43 14.07
CA ALA A 347 16.51 14.34 14.33
C ALA A 347 15.24 13.97 13.55
N ALA A 348 15.32 13.06 12.57
CA ALA A 348 14.17 12.63 11.78
C ALA A 348 13.05 12.05 12.65
N ARG A 349 13.39 11.26 13.68
CA ARG A 349 12.42 10.69 14.62
C ARG A 349 11.62 11.76 15.35
N GLU A 350 12.30 12.81 15.82
CA GLU A 350 11.62 13.92 16.50
C GLU A 350 10.76 14.74 15.51
N ALA A 351 11.23 14.94 14.29
CA ALA A 351 10.44 15.59 13.24
C ALA A 351 9.16 14.79 12.93
N GLN A 352 9.25 13.47 12.79
CA GLN A 352 8.11 12.58 12.59
C GLN A 352 7.11 12.64 13.75
N ARG A 353 7.61 12.65 14.98
CA ARG A 353 6.76 12.82 16.18
C ARG A 353 5.99 14.12 16.14
N ARG A 354 6.63 15.24 15.80
CA ARG A 354 6.01 16.56 15.70
C ARG A 354 4.96 16.61 14.59
N ILE A 355 5.25 15.96 13.45
CA ILE A 355 4.27 15.81 12.35
C ILE A 355 3.05 15.04 12.85
N ALA A 356 3.24 13.87 13.48
CA ALA A 356 2.15 13.07 14.00
C ALA A 356 1.29 13.85 15.02
N GLN A 357 1.92 14.59 15.92
CA GLN A 357 1.23 15.43 16.91
C GLN A 357 0.47 16.59 16.23
N ALA A 358 1.05 17.23 15.23
CA ALA A 358 0.39 18.30 14.49
C ALA A 358 -0.81 17.77 13.68
N LEU A 359 -0.71 16.59 13.07
CA LEU A 359 -1.83 15.91 12.42
C LEU A 359 -2.94 15.59 13.42
N LEU A 360 -2.61 15.03 14.59
CA LEU A 360 -3.60 14.76 15.64
C LEU A 360 -4.30 16.02 16.15
N ALA A 361 -3.60 17.17 16.16
CA ALA A 361 -4.19 18.46 16.54
C ALA A 361 -5.21 18.97 15.53
N THR A 362 -5.26 18.44 14.30
CA THR A 362 -6.28 18.78 13.30
C THR A 362 -7.58 18.01 13.47
N LEU A 363 -7.60 16.96 14.34
CA LEU A 363 -8.82 16.21 14.59
C LEU A 363 -9.89 17.11 15.21
N PRO A 364 -11.16 16.98 14.77
CA PRO A 364 -12.25 17.72 15.36
C PRO A 364 -12.37 17.48 16.87
N THR A 365 -12.66 18.54 17.62
CA THR A 365 -12.84 18.48 19.08
C THR A 365 -14.31 18.42 19.52
N GLY A 366 -15.25 18.42 18.54
CA GLY A 366 -16.69 18.33 18.78
C GLY A 366 -17.21 16.95 19.12
N GLY A 367 -18.47 16.85 19.59
CA GLY A 367 -19.13 15.57 19.84
C GLY A 367 -19.35 14.79 18.53
N GLY A 368 -19.12 13.48 18.57
CA GLY A 368 -19.17 12.57 17.41
C GLY A 368 -17.87 11.78 17.27
N ASP A 369 -17.82 10.89 16.26
CA ASP A 369 -16.58 10.16 15.96
C ASP A 369 -15.59 11.10 15.25
N ARG A 370 -14.62 11.60 16.02
CA ARG A 370 -13.58 12.50 15.50
C ARG A 370 -12.75 11.90 14.36
N TRP A 371 -12.64 10.56 14.33
CA TRP A 371 -11.87 9.86 13.30
C TRP A 371 -12.64 9.69 11.99
N GLU A 372 -13.95 9.56 12.06
CA GLU A 372 -14.82 9.56 10.87
C GLU A 372 -14.70 10.88 10.10
N ALA A 373 -14.65 12.00 10.81
CA ALA A 373 -14.50 13.33 10.25
C ALA A 373 -13.05 13.73 9.93
N ALA A 374 -12.08 12.86 10.19
CA ALA A 374 -10.67 13.15 9.92
C ALA A 374 -10.38 13.28 8.43
N ALA A 375 -9.49 14.20 8.07
CA ALA A 375 -9.04 14.38 6.68
C ALA A 375 -8.44 13.07 6.09
N PRO A 376 -8.61 12.79 4.79
CA PRO A 376 -8.08 11.59 4.14
C PRO A 376 -6.59 11.39 4.40
N TYR A 377 -5.77 12.42 4.20
CA TYR A 377 -4.33 12.37 4.45
C TYR A 377 -3.97 11.89 5.87
N LEU A 378 -4.70 12.37 6.88
CA LEU A 378 -4.47 11.95 8.26
C LEU A 378 -4.74 10.44 8.42
N ARG A 379 -5.86 9.94 7.88
CA ARG A 379 -6.20 8.51 7.96
C ARG A 379 -5.19 7.63 7.25
N GLU A 380 -4.61 8.11 6.14
CA GLU A 380 -3.66 7.38 5.30
C GLU A 380 -2.23 7.41 5.86
N GLN A 381 -1.77 8.55 6.36
CA GLN A 381 -0.34 8.78 6.63
C GLN A 381 0.03 8.76 8.11
N LEU A 382 -0.95 8.95 9.02
CA LEU A 382 -0.66 9.06 10.46
C LEU A 382 0.02 7.80 11.02
N ALA A 383 -0.37 6.61 10.56
CA ALA A 383 0.24 5.36 11.03
C ALA A 383 1.76 5.33 10.75
N GLY A 384 2.19 5.79 9.57
CA GLY A 384 3.60 5.89 9.19
C GLY A 384 4.35 6.92 10.02
N HIS A 385 3.83 8.15 10.11
CA HIS A 385 4.43 9.21 10.91
C HIS A 385 4.54 8.83 12.40
N ALA A 386 3.51 8.18 12.94
CA ALA A 386 3.48 7.74 14.34
C ALA A 386 4.47 6.58 14.60
N LEU A 387 4.61 5.65 13.64
CA LEU A 387 5.59 4.57 13.70
C LEU A 387 7.01 5.14 13.75
N ASP A 388 7.38 5.95 12.75
CA ASP A 388 8.71 6.54 12.64
C ASP A 388 9.01 7.51 13.80
N GLY A 389 7.99 8.20 14.31
CA GLY A 389 8.07 9.09 15.47
C GLY A 389 8.09 8.36 16.82
N GLY A 390 7.78 7.06 16.83
CA GLY A 390 7.76 6.22 18.02
C GLY A 390 6.58 6.47 18.96
N VAL A 391 5.46 6.98 18.44
CA VAL A 391 4.21 7.24 19.20
C VAL A 391 3.03 6.35 18.78
N LEU A 392 3.25 5.46 17.82
CA LEU A 392 2.20 4.57 17.32
C LEU A 392 1.59 3.68 18.43
N PRO A 393 2.36 3.08 19.38
CA PRO A 393 1.79 2.24 20.43
C PRO A 393 0.71 2.96 21.27
N GLU A 394 0.82 4.26 21.46
CA GLU A 394 -0.16 5.07 22.19
C GLU A 394 -1.47 5.20 21.39
N LEU A 395 -1.38 5.39 20.08
CA LEU A 395 -2.55 5.49 19.18
C LEU A 395 -3.28 4.17 19.01
N LEU A 396 -2.57 3.05 19.10
CA LEU A 396 -3.14 1.71 18.96
C LEU A 396 -4.09 1.32 20.13
N ALA A 397 -4.14 2.12 21.17
CA ALA A 397 -5.14 1.98 22.25
C ALA A 397 -6.47 2.69 21.92
N ASP A 398 -6.50 3.54 20.88
CA ASP A 398 -7.71 4.27 20.44
C ASP A 398 -8.49 3.43 19.41
N PRO A 399 -9.70 2.93 19.75
CA PRO A 399 -10.49 2.11 18.84
C PRO A 399 -10.95 2.86 17.58
N GLY A 400 -11.17 4.18 17.67
CA GLY A 400 -11.53 5.01 16.53
C GLY A 400 -10.38 5.10 15.52
N PHE A 401 -9.14 5.19 15.98
CA PHE A 401 -7.96 5.11 15.10
C PHE A 401 -7.91 3.76 14.38
N LEU A 402 -8.07 2.65 15.11
CA LEU A 402 -8.06 1.30 14.55
C LEU A 402 -9.16 1.09 13.50
N LEU A 403 -10.30 1.76 13.68
CA LEU A 403 -11.44 1.67 12.77
C LEU A 403 -11.25 2.46 11.48
N HIS A 404 -10.77 3.71 11.58
CA HIS A 404 -10.80 4.69 10.49
C HIS A 404 -9.46 4.89 9.78
N ALA A 405 -8.32 4.49 10.38
CA ALA A 405 -7.04 4.53 9.68
C ALA A 405 -7.05 3.66 8.41
N GLU A 406 -6.24 4.01 7.43
CA GLU A 406 -6.07 3.20 6.23
C GLU A 406 -5.51 1.83 6.62
N GLN A 407 -6.23 0.76 6.25
CA GLN A 407 -6.02 -0.56 6.84
C GLN A 407 -4.72 -1.24 6.40
N VAL A 408 -4.23 -0.97 5.18
CA VAL A 408 -2.99 -1.56 4.66
C VAL A 408 -1.78 -0.94 5.36
N SER A 409 -1.74 0.38 5.44
CA SER A 409 -0.66 1.11 6.12
C SER A 409 -0.64 0.82 7.61
N LEU A 410 -1.81 0.82 8.26
CA LEU A 410 -1.92 0.48 9.68
C LEU A 410 -1.45 -0.94 9.96
N ARG A 411 -1.85 -1.91 9.13
CA ARG A 411 -1.42 -3.29 9.26
C ARG A 411 0.09 -3.44 9.12
N ALA A 412 0.68 -2.84 8.08
CA ALA A 412 2.12 -2.85 7.87
C ALA A 412 2.87 -2.24 9.07
N ALA A 413 2.34 -1.13 9.64
CA ALA A 413 2.93 -0.49 10.81
C ALA A 413 2.87 -1.37 12.08
N VAL A 414 1.73 -2.01 12.32
CA VAL A 414 1.55 -2.90 13.48
C VAL A 414 2.40 -4.17 13.34
N GLU A 415 2.44 -4.79 12.16
CA GLU A 415 3.30 -5.95 11.88
C GLU A 415 4.78 -5.59 12.07
N HIS A 416 5.21 -4.40 11.66
CA HIS A 416 6.57 -3.91 11.89
C HIS A 416 6.90 -3.76 13.39
N LEU A 417 5.97 -3.25 14.20
CA LEU A 417 6.14 -3.19 15.65
C LEU A 417 6.31 -4.59 16.26
N VAL A 418 5.48 -5.55 15.84
CA VAL A 418 5.57 -6.95 16.29
C VAL A 418 6.93 -7.55 15.93
N ALA A 419 7.37 -7.38 14.69
CA ALA A 419 8.68 -7.86 14.22
C ALA A 419 9.85 -7.21 14.99
N SER A 420 9.68 -5.97 15.45
CA SER A 420 10.64 -5.25 16.28
C SER A 420 10.56 -5.61 17.78
N GLY A 421 9.70 -6.55 18.18
CA GLY A 421 9.54 -6.98 19.56
C GLY A 421 8.82 -5.98 20.48
N VAL A 422 8.11 -5.01 19.91
CA VAL A 422 7.35 -4.02 20.69
C VAL A 422 6.01 -4.64 21.13
N PRO A 423 5.69 -4.64 22.44
CA PRO A 423 4.44 -5.20 22.91
C PRO A 423 3.24 -4.36 22.45
N LEU A 424 2.22 -5.02 21.90
CA LEU A 424 1.01 -4.36 21.46
C LEU A 424 -0.01 -4.23 22.62
N PRO A 425 -0.78 -3.12 22.68
CA PRO A 425 -1.96 -3.03 23.54
C PRO A 425 -3.02 -4.07 23.14
N ALA A 426 -3.92 -4.40 24.06
CA ALA A 426 -4.94 -5.44 23.84
C ALA A 426 -5.79 -5.14 22.60
N GLN A 427 -6.22 -3.89 22.43
CA GLN A 427 -7.01 -3.42 21.28
C GLN A 427 -6.33 -3.73 19.95
N ALA A 428 -5.02 -3.43 19.85
CA ALA A 428 -4.26 -3.69 18.63
C ALA A 428 -4.06 -5.18 18.34
N ARG A 429 -3.90 -6.01 19.37
CA ARG A 429 -3.82 -7.48 19.18
C ARG A 429 -5.11 -8.04 18.60
N THR A 430 -6.25 -7.61 19.17
CA THR A 430 -7.56 -8.00 18.66
C THR A 430 -7.77 -7.51 17.22
N TRP A 431 -7.46 -6.23 16.96
CA TRP A 431 -7.55 -5.65 15.63
C TRP A 431 -6.67 -6.40 14.60
N LEU A 432 -5.41 -6.72 14.94
CA LEU A 432 -4.48 -7.43 14.04
C LEU A 432 -5.02 -8.80 13.63
N ARG A 433 -5.71 -9.50 14.53
CA ARG A 433 -6.40 -10.75 14.23
C ARG A 433 -7.51 -10.58 13.18
N LEU A 434 -8.20 -9.44 13.20
CA LEU A 434 -9.29 -9.14 12.26
C LEU A 434 -8.83 -8.48 10.96
N ALA A 435 -7.65 -7.88 10.93
CA ALA A 435 -7.16 -7.11 9.80
C ALA A 435 -7.25 -7.86 8.45
N PRO A 436 -6.98 -9.18 8.36
CA PRO A 436 -7.19 -9.95 7.13
C PRO A 436 -8.65 -9.98 6.65
N LEU A 437 -9.62 -9.99 7.57
CA LEU A 437 -11.04 -9.97 7.22
C LEU A 437 -11.45 -8.64 6.60
N PHE A 438 -10.91 -7.53 7.11
CA PHE A 438 -11.22 -6.19 6.60
C PHE A 438 -10.80 -6.03 5.16
N THR A 439 -9.61 -6.53 4.82
CA THR A 439 -9.08 -6.47 3.45
C THR A 439 -9.80 -7.47 2.53
N ARG A 440 -9.98 -8.73 2.97
CA ARG A 440 -10.62 -9.79 2.17
C ARG A 440 -12.06 -9.47 1.79
N ASN A 441 -12.78 -8.76 2.66
CA ASN A 441 -14.20 -8.47 2.46
C ASN A 441 -14.47 -7.02 2.04
N GLU A 442 -13.42 -6.23 1.77
CA GLU A 442 -13.55 -4.79 1.50
C GLU A 442 -14.50 -4.11 2.52
N ALA A 443 -14.32 -4.47 3.80
CA ALA A 443 -15.25 -4.11 4.86
C ALA A 443 -15.37 -2.59 5.01
N GLY A 444 -16.56 -2.05 4.82
CA GLY A 444 -16.89 -0.65 5.10
C GLY A 444 -16.80 -0.35 6.60
N PRO A 445 -16.82 0.95 6.99
CA PRO A 445 -16.66 1.35 8.39
C PRO A 445 -17.64 0.68 9.35
N GLU A 446 -18.92 0.57 8.96
CA GLU A 446 -19.96 -0.04 9.80
C GLU A 446 -19.69 -1.53 10.07
N LEU A 447 -19.30 -2.28 9.03
CA LEU A 447 -18.97 -3.70 9.18
C LEU A 447 -17.70 -3.88 10.01
N ARG A 448 -16.67 -3.05 9.78
CA ARG A 448 -15.44 -3.08 10.59
C ARG A 448 -15.73 -2.79 12.06
N ALA A 449 -16.57 -1.79 12.35
CA ALA A 449 -16.97 -1.44 13.70
C ALA A 449 -17.73 -2.58 14.40
N ALA A 450 -18.66 -3.24 13.71
CA ALA A 450 -19.40 -4.38 14.25
C ALA A 450 -18.48 -5.58 14.54
N LEU A 451 -17.55 -5.89 13.63
CA LEU A 451 -16.56 -6.96 13.81
C LEU A 451 -15.59 -6.64 14.97
N LEU A 452 -15.14 -5.38 15.11
CA LEU A 452 -14.28 -4.96 16.21
C LEU A 452 -15.02 -5.02 17.55
N GLU A 453 -16.29 -4.54 17.62
CA GLU A 453 -17.12 -4.64 18.83
C GLU A 453 -17.23 -6.10 19.27
N HIS A 454 -17.53 -6.99 18.33
CA HIS A 454 -17.64 -8.42 18.59
C HIS A 454 -16.34 -9.00 19.14
N ALA A 455 -15.24 -8.77 18.45
CA ALA A 455 -13.96 -9.31 18.84
C ALA A 455 -13.41 -8.75 20.16
N PHE A 456 -13.67 -7.47 20.46
CA PHE A 456 -13.31 -6.87 21.76
C PHE A 456 -14.06 -7.55 22.90
N ARG A 457 -15.36 -7.85 22.70
CA ARG A 457 -16.14 -8.60 23.71
C ARG A 457 -15.63 -10.03 23.87
N GLN A 458 -15.27 -10.71 22.79
CA GLN A 458 -14.67 -12.05 22.84
C GLN A 458 -13.35 -12.07 23.61
N ASP A 459 -12.49 -11.07 23.39
CA ASP A 459 -11.18 -10.99 24.01
C ASP A 459 -11.20 -10.33 25.41
N GLY A 460 -12.38 -9.94 25.91
CA GLY A 460 -12.51 -9.26 27.19
C GLY A 460 -11.87 -7.86 27.22
N VAL A 461 -11.69 -7.26 26.06
CA VAL A 461 -11.20 -5.88 25.92
C VAL A 461 -12.36 -4.93 26.18
N ALA A 462 -12.11 -3.83 26.88
CA ALA A 462 -13.13 -2.83 27.13
C ALA A 462 -13.77 -2.38 25.81
N ALA A 463 -15.08 -2.56 25.71
CA ALA A 463 -15.83 -2.23 24.50
C ALA A 463 -15.80 -0.72 24.27
N ALA A 464 -15.37 -0.32 23.08
CA ALA A 464 -15.60 1.03 22.60
C ALA A 464 -17.07 1.16 22.17
N GLU A 465 -17.68 2.29 22.45
CA GLU A 465 -18.96 2.62 21.87
C GLU A 465 -18.73 3.09 20.42
N PHE A 466 -18.82 2.17 19.48
CA PHE A 466 -18.92 2.50 18.07
C PHE A 466 -20.34 3.04 17.79
N GLY A 467 -20.46 4.00 16.89
CA GLY A 467 -21.71 4.72 16.59
C GLY A 467 -22.95 3.86 16.34
N SER A 468 -24.09 4.48 16.10
CA SER A 468 -25.41 3.81 16.02
C SER A 468 -25.67 2.99 14.76
N ALA A 469 -24.88 3.16 13.70
CA ALA A 469 -25.12 2.58 12.36
C ALA A 469 -24.50 1.19 12.15
N LEU A 470 -24.45 0.35 13.19
CA LEU A 470 -23.90 -1.01 13.05
C LEU A 470 -24.94 -1.97 12.46
N PRO A 471 -24.55 -2.93 11.58
CA PRO A 471 -25.47 -3.96 11.07
C PRO A 471 -25.96 -4.92 12.15
N TRP A 472 -25.20 -5.08 13.22
CA TRP A 472 -25.59 -5.83 14.44
C TRP A 472 -24.85 -5.27 15.66
N ARG A 473 -25.34 -5.62 16.85
CA ARG A 473 -24.69 -5.37 18.15
C ARG A 473 -24.40 -6.68 18.84
N THR A 474 -23.23 -6.84 19.40
CA THR A 474 -22.91 -7.99 20.23
C THR A 474 -23.49 -7.76 21.61
N LEU A 475 -24.44 -8.59 22.04
CA LEU A 475 -25.03 -8.54 23.36
C LEU A 475 -24.00 -8.98 24.39
N TRP A 476 -23.43 -10.15 24.18
CA TRP A 476 -22.39 -10.74 25.02
C TRP A 476 -21.55 -11.74 24.23
N ALA A 477 -20.36 -12.05 24.75
CA ALA A 477 -19.50 -13.14 24.31
C ALA A 477 -18.88 -13.81 25.53
N ARG A 478 -18.82 -15.16 25.52
CA ARG A 478 -18.21 -15.94 26.58
C ARG A 478 -17.20 -16.93 26.05
N PRO A 479 -15.99 -16.97 26.63
CA PRO A 479 -15.01 -17.99 26.30
C PRO A 479 -15.59 -19.37 26.67
N LEU A 480 -15.58 -20.26 25.68
CA LEU A 480 -16.01 -21.65 25.87
C LEU A 480 -15.19 -22.54 24.91
N PRO A 481 -14.02 -23.01 25.33
CA PRO A 481 -13.11 -23.73 24.46
C PRO A 481 -13.72 -25.06 24.03
N GLY A 482 -13.53 -25.40 22.75
CA GLY A 482 -13.94 -26.68 22.19
C GLY A 482 -15.44 -26.79 21.89
N VAL A 483 -16.19 -25.71 21.87
CA VAL A 483 -17.60 -25.73 21.47
C VAL A 483 -17.73 -26.20 20.01
N THR A 484 -18.59 -27.19 19.78
CA THR A 484 -18.76 -27.82 18.46
C THR A 484 -20.11 -27.54 17.80
N ALA A 485 -21.10 -27.08 18.57
CA ALA A 485 -22.40 -26.72 18.05
C ALA A 485 -23.12 -25.76 19.02
N VAL A 486 -24.05 -24.98 18.48
CA VAL A 486 -24.94 -24.11 19.21
C VAL A 486 -26.35 -24.23 18.65
N THR A 487 -27.37 -24.15 19.50
CA THR A 487 -28.78 -24.13 19.13
C THR A 487 -29.60 -23.23 20.03
N ALA A 488 -30.65 -22.65 19.49
CA ALA A 488 -31.66 -21.93 20.25
C ALA A 488 -32.56 -22.90 21.01
N ALA A 489 -32.90 -22.53 22.24
CA ALA A 489 -33.87 -23.25 23.10
C ALA A 489 -34.79 -22.24 23.78
N LEU A 490 -35.84 -22.75 24.41
CA LEU A 490 -36.76 -22.00 25.28
C LEU A 490 -36.73 -22.60 26.68
N THR A 491 -36.71 -21.75 27.70
CA THR A 491 -36.91 -22.16 29.08
C THR A 491 -38.40 -22.54 29.32
N PRO A 492 -38.73 -23.21 30.42
CA PRO A 492 -40.13 -23.48 30.77
C PRO A 492 -41.01 -22.22 30.83
N GLU A 493 -40.42 -21.07 31.15
CA GLU A 493 -41.07 -19.76 31.19
C GLU A 493 -41.19 -19.10 29.82
N GLY A 494 -40.63 -19.73 28.75
CA GLY A 494 -40.66 -19.22 27.38
C GLY A 494 -39.55 -18.24 27.04
N ALA A 495 -38.55 -18.01 27.93
CA ALA A 495 -37.41 -17.17 27.62
C ALA A 495 -36.44 -17.87 26.67
N ALA A 496 -35.79 -17.08 25.76
CA ALA A 496 -34.84 -17.62 24.82
C ALA A 496 -33.51 -18.00 25.51
N ALA A 497 -32.98 -19.15 25.15
CA ALA A 497 -31.71 -19.68 25.65
C ALA A 497 -30.79 -20.11 24.50
N LEU A 498 -29.48 -20.02 24.72
CA LEU A 498 -28.44 -20.64 23.93
C LEU A 498 -28.03 -21.97 24.60
N VAL A 499 -28.04 -23.05 23.85
CA VAL A 499 -27.49 -24.34 24.27
C VAL A 499 -26.26 -24.65 23.42
N ALA A 500 -25.12 -24.87 24.07
CA ALA A 500 -23.84 -25.18 23.44
C ALA A 500 -23.44 -26.64 23.76
N VAL A 501 -22.86 -27.28 22.77
CA VAL A 501 -22.27 -28.62 22.88
C VAL A 501 -20.76 -28.46 23.10
N VAL A 502 -20.26 -28.99 24.21
CA VAL A 502 -18.84 -28.93 24.56
C VAL A 502 -18.27 -30.35 24.78
N PRO A 503 -16.96 -30.57 24.63
CA PRO A 503 -16.34 -31.85 25.04
C PRO A 503 -16.56 -32.12 26.51
N GLY A 504 -16.97 -33.33 26.87
CA GLY A 504 -17.12 -33.75 28.27
C GLY A 504 -15.77 -33.81 28.99
N PRO A 505 -15.75 -33.73 30.32
CA PRO A 505 -14.55 -33.82 31.12
C PRO A 505 -13.89 -35.21 30.91
N GLY A 506 -12.74 -35.23 30.24
CA GLY A 506 -11.96 -36.44 29.92
C GLY A 506 -11.70 -36.73 28.46
N ALA A 507 -12.25 -35.92 27.53
CA ALA A 507 -11.98 -36.07 26.12
C ALA A 507 -10.63 -35.40 25.73
N GLY A 508 -9.54 -36.12 25.90
CA GLY A 508 -8.27 -35.85 25.24
C GLY A 508 -8.33 -36.37 23.80
N SER A 509 -8.35 -35.46 22.84
CA SER A 509 -8.42 -35.65 21.39
C SER A 509 -9.73 -36.25 20.82
N ALA A 510 -10.21 -35.63 19.72
CA ALA A 510 -11.47 -35.92 19.01
C ALA A 510 -11.60 -37.32 18.39
N ALA A 511 -10.72 -38.27 18.73
CA ALA A 511 -10.67 -39.64 18.15
C ALA A 511 -11.27 -40.72 19.07
N GLU A 512 -11.54 -40.42 20.35
CA GLU A 512 -12.10 -41.43 21.28
C GLU A 512 -13.42 -40.89 21.83
N GLY A 513 -14.53 -41.59 21.56
CA GLY A 513 -15.92 -41.30 21.88
C GLY A 513 -16.23 -40.78 23.27
N GLY A 514 -15.75 -39.58 23.61
CA GLY A 514 -16.05 -38.83 24.82
C GLY A 514 -17.51 -38.38 24.84
N THR A 515 -18.16 -38.44 25.99
CA THR A 515 -19.52 -37.95 26.17
C THR A 515 -19.53 -36.43 25.97
N ALA A 516 -20.37 -35.91 25.05
CA ALA A 516 -20.58 -34.47 24.90
C ALA A 516 -21.32 -33.91 26.12
N GLY A 517 -20.84 -32.78 26.63
CA GLY A 517 -21.52 -31.99 27.65
C GLY A 517 -22.43 -30.93 27.03
N LEU A 518 -23.52 -30.59 27.71
CA LEU A 518 -24.37 -29.46 27.32
C LEU A 518 -24.24 -28.34 28.36
N VAL A 519 -24.10 -27.11 27.86
CA VAL A 519 -24.07 -25.89 28.68
C VAL A 519 -25.11 -24.91 28.11
N ALA A 520 -25.90 -24.30 29.01
CA ALA A 520 -26.94 -23.36 28.58
C ALA A 520 -26.72 -21.97 29.16
N PHE A 521 -27.07 -20.95 28.37
CA PHE A 521 -27.01 -19.54 28.73
C PHE A 521 -28.31 -18.84 28.37
N ASP A 522 -28.70 -17.83 29.14
CA ASP A 522 -29.72 -16.90 28.68
C ASP A 522 -29.27 -16.19 27.39
N ALA A 523 -30.10 -16.20 26.36
CA ALA A 523 -29.72 -15.71 25.04
C ALA A 523 -29.45 -14.19 24.99
N ARG A 524 -30.05 -13.40 25.89
CA ARG A 524 -29.90 -11.94 25.92
C ARG A 524 -28.81 -11.45 26.88
N THR A 525 -28.66 -12.12 28.01
CA THR A 525 -27.72 -11.67 29.06
C THR A 525 -26.43 -12.46 29.10
N GLY A 526 -26.41 -13.68 28.52
CA GLY A 526 -25.28 -14.60 28.61
C GLY A 526 -25.08 -15.21 30.02
N GLU A 527 -26.03 -15.04 30.93
CA GLU A 527 -25.94 -15.66 32.25
C GLU A 527 -26.10 -17.17 32.14
N PRO A 528 -25.25 -17.96 32.83
CA PRO A 528 -25.40 -19.42 32.85
C PRO A 528 -26.76 -19.81 33.44
N LEU A 529 -27.46 -20.70 32.78
CA LEU A 529 -28.70 -21.25 33.28
C LEU A 529 -28.41 -22.46 34.15
N ALA A 530 -28.90 -22.42 35.37
CA ALA A 530 -28.76 -23.53 36.36
C ALA A 530 -29.65 -24.74 36.02
N ALA A 531 -30.58 -24.60 35.07
CA ALA A 531 -31.46 -25.67 34.64
C ALA A 531 -30.68 -26.75 33.88
N ALA A 532 -30.88 -28.00 34.27
CA ALA A 532 -30.43 -29.13 33.49
C ALA A 532 -31.01 -29.04 32.06
N PRO A 533 -30.29 -29.53 31.04
CA PRO A 533 -30.76 -29.54 29.66
C PRO A 533 -32.18 -30.13 29.47
N ASP A 534 -32.59 -30.97 30.38
CA ASP A 534 -33.90 -31.68 30.38
C ASP A 534 -35.11 -30.74 30.53
N GLY A 535 -34.93 -29.48 31.01
CA GLY A 535 -35.99 -28.47 31.14
C GLY A 535 -36.11 -27.54 29.91
N LEU A 536 -35.15 -27.59 28.97
CA LEU A 536 -35.13 -26.73 27.79
C LEU A 536 -35.81 -27.42 26.60
N THR A 537 -36.63 -26.68 25.88
CA THR A 537 -37.34 -27.19 24.69
C THR A 537 -36.85 -26.51 23.41
N ARG A 538 -36.81 -27.22 22.30
CA ARG A 538 -36.55 -26.61 21.00
C ARG A 538 -37.74 -25.77 20.57
N PRO A 539 -37.51 -24.54 20.02
CA PRO A 539 -38.58 -23.75 19.42
C PRO A 539 -39.29 -24.52 18.31
N SER A 540 -40.62 -24.47 18.26
CA SER A 540 -41.40 -25.02 17.17
C SER A 540 -41.12 -24.31 15.83
N GLY A 541 -41.49 -24.90 14.69
CA GLY A 541 -41.35 -24.24 13.39
C GLY A 541 -42.06 -22.88 13.32
N GLU A 542 -43.25 -22.76 13.90
CA GLU A 542 -43.99 -21.49 14.01
C GLU A 542 -43.26 -20.45 14.87
N GLN A 543 -42.71 -20.87 16.00
CA GLN A 543 -41.91 -19.99 16.86
C GLN A 543 -40.65 -19.50 16.16
N ARG A 544 -39.96 -20.35 15.41
CA ARG A 544 -38.79 -19.95 14.59
C ARG A 544 -39.18 -18.98 13.47
N ALA A 545 -40.31 -19.22 12.82
CA ALA A 545 -40.82 -18.35 11.76
C ALA A 545 -41.29 -16.98 12.30
N ALA A 546 -41.64 -16.87 13.60
CA ALA A 546 -42.10 -15.63 14.21
C ALA A 546 -41.04 -14.48 14.14
N ALA A 547 -39.77 -14.79 14.11
CA ALA A 547 -38.72 -13.80 13.90
C ALA A 547 -38.73 -13.17 12.48
N GLY A 548 -39.40 -13.81 11.50
CA GLY A 548 -39.38 -13.37 10.11
C GLY A 548 -37.99 -13.41 9.46
N LEU A 549 -37.11 -14.25 10.00
CA LEU A 549 -35.70 -14.33 9.60
C LEU A 549 -35.32 -15.78 9.26
N ALA A 550 -34.43 -15.92 8.28
CA ALA A 550 -33.79 -17.18 7.93
C ALA A 550 -32.27 -17.04 8.00
N LEU A 551 -31.58 -18.13 8.31
CA LEU A 551 -30.15 -18.21 8.48
C LEU A 551 -29.54 -19.15 7.44
N SER A 552 -28.49 -18.70 6.76
CA SER A 552 -27.62 -19.51 5.91
C SER A 552 -26.21 -19.50 6.51
N VAL A 553 -25.66 -20.66 6.83
CA VAL A 553 -24.36 -20.83 7.49
C VAL A 553 -23.37 -21.50 6.56
N GLY A 554 -22.18 -20.91 6.40
CA GLY A 554 -21.02 -21.50 5.72
C GLY A 554 -19.94 -21.86 6.74
N GLY A 555 -18.73 -22.18 6.26
CA GLY A 555 -17.61 -22.58 7.13
C GLY A 555 -17.08 -21.43 8.01
N ASP A 556 -16.97 -20.23 7.43
CA ASP A 556 -16.42 -19.03 8.06
C ASP A 556 -17.32 -17.79 7.85
N TYR A 557 -18.52 -17.97 7.36
CA TYR A 557 -19.48 -16.89 7.15
C TYR A 557 -20.90 -17.35 7.43
N LEU A 558 -21.77 -16.39 7.71
CA LEU A 558 -23.23 -16.60 7.72
C LEU A 558 -23.94 -15.38 7.14
N ARG A 559 -25.18 -15.61 6.70
CA ARG A 559 -26.07 -14.57 6.20
C ARG A 559 -27.44 -14.72 6.85
N VAL A 560 -28.02 -13.59 7.22
CA VAL A 560 -29.39 -13.51 7.74
C VAL A 560 -30.26 -12.83 6.71
N TRP A 561 -31.37 -13.46 6.40
CA TRP A 561 -32.33 -13.03 5.40
C TRP A 561 -33.65 -12.70 6.06
N ARG A 562 -34.32 -11.66 5.60
CA ARG A 562 -35.73 -11.42 5.94
C ARG A 562 -36.59 -12.36 5.11
N LEU A 563 -37.54 -13.02 5.77
CA LEU A 563 -38.55 -13.81 5.05
C LEU A 563 -39.63 -12.88 4.49
N ASP A 564 -40.09 -13.14 3.27
CA ASP A 564 -41.24 -12.47 2.68
C ASP A 564 -42.55 -13.12 3.16
N ASP A 565 -43.70 -12.58 2.72
CA ASP A 565 -45.01 -13.06 3.10
C ASP A 565 -45.29 -14.54 2.66
N SER A 566 -44.51 -15.07 1.72
CA SER A 566 -44.55 -16.46 1.29
C SER A 566 -43.65 -17.39 2.12
N GLY A 567 -42.83 -16.83 3.01
CA GLY A 567 -41.83 -17.56 3.80
C GLY A 567 -40.54 -17.84 3.01
N ALA A 568 -40.36 -17.25 1.83
CA ALA A 568 -39.12 -17.35 1.08
C ALA A 568 -38.09 -16.31 1.55
N ALA A 569 -36.80 -16.61 1.36
CA ALA A 569 -35.71 -15.68 1.67
C ALA A 569 -35.75 -14.48 0.72
N GLY A 570 -36.03 -13.30 1.27
CA GLY A 570 -36.09 -12.01 0.56
C GLY A 570 -34.80 -11.22 0.67
N GLU A 571 -34.84 -10.10 1.39
CA GLU A 571 -33.70 -9.18 1.59
C GLU A 571 -32.67 -9.73 2.58
N GLN A 572 -31.38 -9.64 2.25
CA GLN A 572 -30.30 -9.92 3.20
C GLN A 572 -30.19 -8.77 4.20
N VAL A 573 -30.46 -9.04 5.48
CA VAL A 573 -30.44 -8.04 6.55
C VAL A 573 -29.11 -7.95 7.26
N ALA A 574 -28.32 -9.03 7.28
CA ALA A 574 -26.98 -9.04 7.84
C ALA A 574 -26.09 -10.12 7.20
N ALA A 575 -24.81 -9.86 7.22
CA ALA A 575 -23.77 -10.84 6.94
C ALA A 575 -22.71 -10.76 8.04
N PHE A 576 -22.25 -11.91 8.48
CA PHE A 576 -21.17 -12.03 9.44
C PHE A 576 -20.07 -12.89 8.85
N VAL A 577 -18.81 -12.46 9.04
CA VAL A 577 -17.61 -13.21 8.63
C VAL A 577 -16.76 -13.45 9.86
N SER A 578 -16.21 -14.64 9.97
CA SER A 578 -15.34 -15.04 11.07
C SER A 578 -13.90 -15.22 10.59
N ALA A 579 -12.93 -14.91 11.46
CA ALA A 579 -11.52 -15.22 11.23
C ALA A 579 -11.23 -16.72 11.41
N GLU A 580 -12.14 -17.44 12.03
CA GLU A 580 -12.01 -18.87 12.34
C GLU A 580 -13.29 -19.59 11.90
N PRO A 581 -13.23 -20.90 11.65
CA PRO A 581 -14.42 -21.66 11.29
C PRO A 581 -15.51 -21.54 12.36
N LEU A 582 -16.74 -21.40 11.91
CA LEU A 582 -17.92 -21.42 12.79
C LEU A 582 -18.22 -22.84 13.23
N GLY A 583 -18.31 -23.08 14.54
CA GLY A 583 -18.78 -24.34 15.10
C GLY A 583 -20.30 -24.52 14.96
N GLY A 584 -21.03 -23.42 14.76
CA GLY A 584 -22.46 -23.41 14.53
C GLY A 584 -23.09 -22.03 14.73
N ALA A 585 -24.32 -21.89 14.23
CA ALA A 585 -25.14 -20.71 14.46
C ALA A 585 -26.62 -21.08 14.46
N ASP A 586 -27.45 -20.34 15.23
CA ASP A 586 -28.90 -20.47 15.25
C ASP A 586 -29.57 -19.13 15.54
N LEU A 587 -30.85 -19.02 15.27
CA LEU A 587 -31.68 -17.84 15.57
C LEU A 587 -32.71 -18.17 16.64
N THR A 588 -32.83 -17.29 17.63
CA THR A 588 -33.92 -17.36 18.59
C THR A 588 -35.24 -16.86 17.99
N PRO A 589 -36.41 -17.24 18.53
CA PRO A 589 -37.72 -16.75 18.08
C PRO A 589 -37.88 -15.23 18.13
N ASP A 590 -37.12 -14.54 18.98
CA ASP A 590 -37.11 -13.09 19.11
C ASP A 590 -35.96 -12.41 18.33
N GLY A 591 -35.34 -13.15 17.39
CA GLY A 591 -34.41 -12.61 16.43
C GLY A 591 -32.96 -12.39 16.91
N VAL A 592 -32.59 -12.98 18.06
CA VAL A 592 -31.17 -12.96 18.51
C VAL A 592 -30.38 -14.02 17.73
N LEU A 593 -29.28 -13.63 17.12
CA LEU A 593 -28.35 -14.51 16.44
C LEU A 593 -27.36 -15.11 17.44
N LEU A 594 -27.33 -16.42 17.52
CA LEU A 594 -26.44 -17.20 18.38
C LEU A 594 -25.28 -17.76 17.55
N LEU A 595 -24.04 -17.62 18.03
CA LEU A 595 -22.83 -18.06 17.35
C LEU A 595 -21.97 -18.92 18.25
N ALA A 596 -21.30 -19.89 17.63
CA ALA A 596 -20.19 -20.63 18.21
C ALA A 596 -18.99 -20.60 17.27
N ASP A 597 -17.81 -20.34 17.78
CA ASP A 597 -16.53 -20.43 17.09
C ASP A 597 -15.45 -21.03 18.00
N ALA A 598 -14.20 -21.08 17.56
CA ALA A 598 -13.11 -21.65 18.36
C ALA A 598 -12.84 -20.87 19.67
N ARG A 599 -13.34 -19.64 19.81
CA ARG A 599 -13.19 -18.81 21.03
C ARG A 599 -14.29 -19.00 22.04
N GLY A 600 -15.45 -19.46 21.59
CA GLY A 600 -16.57 -19.70 22.49
C GLY A 600 -17.94 -19.47 21.86
N VAL A 601 -18.84 -18.91 22.64
CA VAL A 601 -20.21 -18.62 22.25
C VAL A 601 -20.53 -17.15 22.41
N SER A 602 -21.40 -16.64 21.55
CA SER A 602 -21.83 -15.25 21.58
C SER A 602 -23.26 -15.08 21.09
N ALA A 603 -23.87 -13.97 21.47
CA ALA A 603 -25.19 -13.56 20.99
C ALA A 603 -25.15 -12.15 20.42
N LEU A 604 -25.79 -11.97 19.27
CA LEU A 604 -25.85 -10.72 18.52
C LEU A 604 -27.30 -10.29 18.32
N CYS A 605 -27.57 -9.00 18.50
CA CYS A 605 -28.81 -8.37 18.14
C CYS A 605 -28.68 -7.73 16.75
N LEU A 606 -29.54 -8.12 15.82
CA LEU A 606 -29.58 -7.53 14.49
C LEU A 606 -30.23 -6.14 14.57
N VAL A 607 -29.58 -5.13 14.03
CA VAL A 607 -30.16 -3.80 13.90
C VAL A 607 -30.92 -3.77 12.58
N ALA A 608 -32.26 -3.70 12.64
CA ALA A 608 -33.07 -3.58 11.44
C ALA A 608 -32.61 -2.34 10.67
N ALA A 609 -32.17 -2.51 9.43
CA ALA A 609 -31.82 -1.41 8.56
C ALA A 609 -33.02 -0.46 8.48
N ALA A 610 -32.85 0.78 8.94
CA ALA A 610 -33.80 1.84 8.71
C ALA A 610 -34.01 1.92 7.18
N SER A 611 -35.25 1.69 6.75
CA SER A 611 -35.67 1.72 5.36
C SER A 611 -35.24 3.02 4.68
N GLY A 612 -34.33 2.94 3.73
CA GLY A 612 -34.02 4.04 2.81
C GLY A 612 -32.54 4.28 2.54
N ALA A 613 -31.87 3.34 1.87
CA ALA A 613 -30.70 3.67 1.05
C ALA A 613 -30.57 2.60 -0.05
N GLU A 614 -30.54 3.07 -1.28
CA GLU A 614 -30.39 2.25 -2.48
C GLU A 614 -29.22 1.27 -2.35
N ALA A 615 -29.55 -0.01 -2.43
CA ALA A 615 -28.57 -1.09 -2.50
C ALA A 615 -27.69 -0.91 -3.75
N ARG A 616 -26.46 -0.48 -3.58
CA ARG A 616 -25.44 -0.60 -4.62
C ARG A 616 -25.25 -2.08 -4.93
N ARG A 617 -25.62 -2.46 -6.15
CA ARG A 617 -25.41 -3.82 -6.67
C ARG A 617 -23.93 -4.20 -6.51
N PRO A 618 -23.61 -5.41 -6.04
CA PRO A 618 -22.23 -5.88 -6.00
C PRO A 618 -21.67 -5.91 -7.42
N ARG A 619 -20.55 -5.24 -7.64
CA ARG A 619 -19.77 -5.35 -8.88
C ARG A 619 -19.26 -6.78 -9.00
N LYS A 620 -19.35 -7.35 -10.20
CA LYS A 620 -18.79 -8.68 -10.51
C LYS A 620 -17.28 -8.67 -10.18
N PRO A 621 -16.74 -9.74 -9.59
CA PRO A 621 -15.29 -9.87 -9.41
C PRO A 621 -14.64 -9.88 -10.80
N GLY A 622 -13.69 -8.96 -11.05
CA GLY A 622 -12.96 -8.88 -12.30
C GLY A 622 -12.77 -7.49 -12.91
N GLN A 623 -13.27 -6.42 -12.29
CA GLN A 623 -12.91 -5.07 -12.71
C GLN A 623 -12.20 -4.33 -11.58
N VAL A 624 -10.88 -4.45 -11.56
CA VAL A 624 -10.00 -3.48 -10.93
C VAL A 624 -10.27 -2.12 -11.61
N PRO A 625 -10.54 -1.04 -10.89
CA PRO A 625 -10.60 0.27 -11.49
C PRO A 625 -9.22 0.58 -12.04
N GLY A 626 -9.07 0.46 -13.36
CA GLY A 626 -7.93 1.02 -14.04
C GLY A 626 -7.90 2.51 -13.72
N ARG A 627 -6.93 2.95 -12.96
CA ARG A 627 -6.54 4.35 -12.94
C ARG A 627 -6.10 4.65 -14.37
N SER A 628 -6.99 5.27 -15.14
CA SER A 628 -6.64 5.84 -16.43
C SER A 628 -5.71 7.02 -16.16
N HIS A 629 -4.41 6.77 -16.17
CA HIS A 629 -3.43 7.80 -16.47
C HIS A 629 -3.42 7.99 -17.98
N ALA A 630 -4.49 8.57 -18.50
CA ALA A 630 -4.49 9.26 -19.77
C ALA A 630 -4.32 10.75 -19.45
N GLY A 631 -3.14 11.13 -19.00
CA GLY A 631 -2.67 12.49 -19.14
C GLY A 631 -2.42 12.72 -20.62
N HIS A 632 -3.34 13.39 -21.30
CA HIS A 632 -3.06 14.06 -22.56
C HIS A 632 -1.92 15.05 -22.32
N VAL A 633 -0.73 14.68 -22.73
CA VAL A 633 0.34 15.63 -22.97
C VAL A 633 0.11 16.15 -24.39
N GLU A 634 -0.54 17.29 -24.52
CA GLU A 634 -0.43 18.10 -25.74
C GLU A 634 1.04 18.47 -25.95
N PRO A 635 1.59 18.30 -27.15
CA PRO A 635 2.94 18.77 -27.46
C PRO A 635 2.90 20.29 -27.54
N ALA A 636 3.47 20.97 -26.56
CA ALA A 636 3.81 22.38 -26.69
C ALA A 636 4.82 22.52 -27.84
N ALA A 637 4.35 23.02 -28.98
CA ALA A 637 5.17 23.55 -30.05
C ALA A 637 5.83 24.85 -29.58
N ARG A 638 7.13 24.83 -29.50
CA ARG A 638 8.22 25.80 -29.70
C ARG A 638 9.31 25.64 -28.66
#